data_dd9dd68d7b462314b7dc85cffefea00a
#
_entry.id   dd9dd68d7b462314b7dc85cffefea00a
#
_cell.length_a   1.000
_cell.length_b   1.000
_cell.length_c   1.000
_cell.angle_alpha   90.00
_cell.angle_beta   90.00
_cell.angle_gamma   90.00
#
_symmetry.space_group_name_H-M   'P 1'
#
loop_
_entity.id
_entity.type
_entity.pdbx_description
1 polymer ?
#
loop_
_entity_poly.entity_id
_entity_poly.type
_entity_poly.pdbx_seq_one_letter_code
_entity_poly.pdbx_strand_id
1 'polypeptide(L)'
;EIASCLVGSEMCIRDRHYGMFLFSLLISIILYFSFSTLKYSHSINNSDSSTIIKNGATIGATILFIIIVVFLMYANHLFIKRRTKEFALYQLIGLTRRNILRMLNIEQLVFFIVTGILGTLIGIFGSKLLLVIASKLMKLNTHISIGFEPQAILITIVMLVVAFLLIMIQNYIFLKKHSILDLMKDNYTPEATQKRITTFEAISGVLGIIMIVFGYYMSTEMFGVFKALTTALITPFSILFLTIIGAFLFFRSSVSLIFKTLKHIKHGRVNITDVVFTSSIMHRMKKNAMSLTVIAIISAFTVSILCFAAITQSNTNTTLEMTSPDDFNISQNKIATQFKHKLDQGNLKYHQRTYEVINPKTLSDHVMKSKNGSDMSTNTTSLMMNSHLKGHEAKITNIQSSTGLIDIHLNHKITVKGKSKQSIIVKDKDDSKIYPSQLSFGAPIVEVSPEVYNTLKTDNIVNKMYGFNFNTHKDVKKAEKIASKVNHNIVSHDEYKKFINQSNGILIFVTSFLGIAFLMAAGCIIYIKQMDETEDELDNFKILRRIGFTYTDMSKGLLLKIAFNFGLPLLIALLHALFAALAFMKLLGNVSMSPIFIVMIIYTVVYFIFAMISFIHSSRMIKHSICLLYTSPSPRDKRQS
;
A
#
# COMPACT_ATOMS: atom_id res chain seq x y z
N GLU A 1 45.71 -15.23 -24.32
CA GLU A 1 45.42 -14.61 -23.01
C GLU A 1 44.49 -13.40 -23.12
N ILE A 2 44.69 -12.47 -24.07
CA ILE A 2 43.80 -11.30 -24.25
C ILE A 2 42.38 -11.72 -24.68
N ALA A 3 42.22 -12.73 -25.52
CA ALA A 3 40.95 -13.26 -25.92
C ALA A 3 40.24 -14.00 -24.75
N SER A 4 40.97 -14.71 -23.89
CA SER A 4 40.40 -15.39 -22.71
C SER A 4 40.00 -14.40 -21.60
N CYS A 5 40.69 -13.27 -21.43
CA CYS A 5 40.30 -12.22 -20.51
C CYS A 5 39.06 -11.44 -21.00
N LEU A 6 38.95 -11.15 -22.29
CA LEU A 6 37.77 -10.53 -22.91
C LEU A 6 36.55 -11.46 -22.83
N VAL A 7 36.71 -12.73 -23.17
CA VAL A 7 35.68 -13.75 -23.09
C VAL A 7 35.25 -13.96 -21.60
N GLY A 8 36.21 -13.97 -20.68
CA GLY A 8 35.90 -14.10 -19.25
C GLY A 8 35.14 -12.90 -18.68
N SER A 9 35.47 -11.67 -19.10
CA SER A 9 34.77 -10.47 -18.63
C SER A 9 33.37 -10.35 -19.25
N GLU A 10 33.20 -10.69 -20.51
CA GLU A 10 31.86 -10.73 -21.14
C GLU A 10 30.99 -11.87 -20.61
N MET A 11 31.57 -13.04 -20.31
CA MET A 11 30.85 -14.12 -19.63
C MET A 11 30.36 -13.70 -18.24
N CYS A 12 31.20 -13.08 -17.42
CA CYS A 12 30.82 -12.61 -16.09
C CYS A 12 29.70 -11.54 -16.12
N ILE A 13 29.66 -10.68 -17.13
CA ILE A 13 28.63 -9.67 -17.32
C ILE A 13 27.32 -10.35 -17.76
N ARG A 14 27.39 -11.28 -18.68
CA ARG A 14 26.25 -12.04 -19.19
C ARG A 14 25.57 -12.87 -18.08
N ASP A 15 26.35 -13.61 -17.29
CA ASP A 15 25.84 -14.42 -16.19
C ASP A 15 25.08 -13.62 -15.14
N ARG A 16 25.43 -12.34 -14.96
CA ARG A 16 24.80 -11.43 -14.01
C ARG A 16 23.37 -11.05 -14.40
N HIS A 17 23.09 -10.86 -15.70
CA HIS A 17 21.73 -10.51 -16.16
C HIS A 17 20.76 -11.70 -16.02
N TYR A 18 21.23 -12.90 -16.26
CA TYR A 18 20.48 -14.12 -16.00
C TYR A 18 20.16 -14.27 -14.52
N GLY A 19 21.17 -14.04 -13.67
CA GLY A 19 21.02 -14.13 -12.21
C GLY A 19 19.93 -13.20 -11.66
N MET A 20 19.83 -11.97 -12.16
CA MET A 20 18.80 -11.01 -11.71
C MET A 20 17.38 -11.45 -12.09
N PHE A 21 17.18 -11.92 -13.32
CA PHE A 21 15.88 -12.40 -13.77
C PHE A 21 15.47 -13.67 -13.01
N LEU A 22 16.38 -14.62 -12.84
CA LEU A 22 16.18 -15.84 -12.07
C LEU A 22 15.85 -15.54 -10.60
N PHE A 23 16.54 -14.59 -9.99
CA PHE A 23 16.29 -14.15 -8.62
C PHE A 23 14.90 -13.53 -8.46
N SER A 24 14.49 -12.68 -9.40
CA SER A 24 13.16 -12.08 -9.42
C SER A 24 12.06 -13.14 -9.55
N LEU A 25 12.28 -14.13 -10.41
CA LEU A 25 11.36 -15.23 -10.61
C LEU A 25 11.27 -16.12 -9.36
N LEU A 26 12.42 -16.46 -8.77
CA LEU A 26 12.51 -17.27 -7.55
C LEU A 26 11.76 -16.64 -6.38
N ILE A 27 12.02 -15.35 -6.10
CA ILE A 27 11.33 -14.61 -5.02
C ILE A 27 9.83 -14.58 -5.28
N SER A 28 9.40 -14.31 -6.50
CA SER A 28 7.99 -14.28 -6.88
C SER A 28 7.28 -15.60 -6.58
N ILE A 29 7.93 -16.71 -6.90
CA ILE A 29 7.39 -18.06 -6.65
C ILE A 29 7.31 -18.35 -5.16
N ILE A 30 8.37 -18.05 -4.40
CA ILE A 30 8.41 -18.25 -2.95
C ILE A 30 7.28 -17.46 -2.28
N LEU A 31 7.13 -16.18 -2.61
CA LEU A 31 6.11 -15.30 -2.04
C LEU A 31 4.70 -15.80 -2.38
N TYR A 32 4.44 -16.11 -3.65
CA TYR A 32 3.11 -16.55 -4.09
C TYR A 32 2.72 -17.89 -3.49
N PHE A 33 3.61 -18.86 -3.53
CA PHE A 33 3.38 -20.19 -2.97
C PHE A 33 3.15 -20.12 -1.46
N SER A 34 4.02 -19.41 -0.73
CA SER A 34 3.91 -19.26 0.73
C SER A 34 2.59 -18.61 1.13
N PHE A 35 2.14 -17.60 0.39
CA PHE A 35 0.87 -16.95 0.66
C PHE A 35 -0.35 -17.81 0.26
N SER A 36 -0.28 -18.50 -0.88
CA SER A 36 -1.34 -19.39 -1.35
C SER A 36 -1.59 -20.56 -0.38
N THR A 37 -0.55 -21.04 0.29
CA THR A 37 -0.65 -22.09 1.31
C THR A 37 -1.55 -21.66 2.48
N LEU A 38 -1.60 -20.36 2.82
CA LEU A 38 -2.47 -19.84 3.87
C LEU A 38 -3.95 -20.15 3.59
N LYS A 39 -4.38 -20.02 2.33
CA LYS A 39 -5.77 -20.27 1.91
C LYS A 39 -6.18 -21.73 2.07
N TYR A 40 -5.26 -22.68 1.85
CA TYR A 40 -5.53 -24.10 1.78
C TYR A 40 -5.09 -24.88 3.02
N SER A 41 -4.46 -24.22 3.99
CA SER A 41 -3.93 -24.86 5.20
C SER A 41 -5.03 -25.50 6.05
N HIS A 42 -4.92 -26.79 6.31
CA HIS A 42 -5.80 -27.54 7.20
C HIS A 42 -5.81 -26.99 8.63
N SER A 43 -4.70 -26.45 9.11
CA SER A 43 -4.60 -25.85 10.44
C SER A 43 -5.52 -24.66 10.66
N ILE A 44 -5.88 -23.94 9.59
CA ILE A 44 -6.77 -22.77 9.62
C ILE A 44 -8.22 -23.19 9.37
N ASN A 45 -8.45 -24.21 8.55
CA ASN A 45 -9.77 -24.67 8.17
C ASN A 45 -10.64 -25.14 9.36
N ASN A 46 -10.00 -25.56 10.44
CA ASN A 46 -10.67 -26.06 11.66
C ASN A 46 -10.93 -24.94 12.69
N SER A 47 -10.68 -23.67 12.36
CA SER A 47 -10.96 -22.53 13.24
C SER A 47 -12.35 -21.95 13.00
N ASP A 48 -12.99 -21.41 14.05
CA ASP A 48 -14.31 -20.74 13.96
C ASP A 48 -14.29 -19.55 12.99
N SER A 49 -13.12 -18.99 12.71
CA SER A 49 -12.90 -17.86 11.81
C SER A 49 -12.44 -18.27 10.40
N SER A 50 -12.55 -19.54 10.04
CA SER A 50 -12.03 -20.08 8.76
C SER A 50 -12.55 -19.35 7.52
N THR A 51 -13.81 -18.94 7.50
CA THR A 51 -14.44 -18.24 6.38
C THR A 51 -13.82 -16.85 6.16
N ILE A 52 -13.58 -16.09 7.22
CA ILE A 52 -12.97 -14.74 7.16
C ILE A 52 -11.54 -14.85 6.64
N ILE A 53 -10.80 -15.83 7.17
CA ILE A 53 -9.41 -16.06 6.76
C ILE A 53 -9.33 -16.47 5.29
N LYS A 54 -10.18 -17.39 4.83
CA LYS A 54 -10.24 -17.84 3.44
C LYS A 54 -10.57 -16.69 2.49
N ASN A 55 -11.55 -15.86 2.84
CA ASN A 55 -11.93 -14.70 2.01
C ASN A 55 -10.80 -13.68 1.94
N GLY A 56 -10.19 -13.32 3.07
CA GLY A 56 -9.05 -12.42 3.11
C GLY A 56 -7.85 -12.95 2.33
N ALA A 57 -7.50 -14.22 2.52
CA ALA A 57 -6.42 -14.87 1.80
C ALA A 57 -6.71 -14.98 0.28
N THR A 58 -7.96 -15.17 -0.12
CA THR A 58 -8.35 -15.21 -1.55
C THR A 58 -8.16 -13.84 -2.20
N ILE A 59 -8.62 -12.77 -1.57
CA ILE A 59 -8.43 -11.40 -2.07
C ILE A 59 -6.94 -11.07 -2.16
N GLY A 60 -6.19 -11.36 -1.10
CA GLY A 60 -4.76 -11.11 -1.07
C GLY A 60 -3.98 -11.92 -2.13
N ALA A 61 -4.30 -13.21 -2.32
CA ALA A 61 -3.68 -14.04 -3.35
C ALA A 61 -3.98 -13.53 -4.77
N THR A 62 -5.19 -13.04 -5.02
CA THR A 62 -5.58 -12.47 -6.32
C THR A 62 -4.79 -11.19 -6.61
N ILE A 63 -4.68 -10.30 -5.64
CA ILE A 63 -3.90 -9.07 -5.77
C ILE A 63 -2.43 -9.41 -5.99
N LEU A 64 -1.88 -10.32 -5.19
CA LEU A 64 -0.49 -10.75 -5.29
C LEU A 64 -0.18 -11.40 -6.64
N PHE A 65 -1.11 -12.19 -7.19
CA PHE A 65 -1.01 -12.77 -8.54
C PHE A 65 -0.81 -11.69 -9.60
N ILE A 66 -1.67 -10.67 -9.61
CA ILE A 66 -1.61 -9.56 -10.58
C ILE A 66 -0.26 -8.83 -10.47
N ILE A 67 0.16 -8.54 -9.24
CA ILE A 67 1.42 -7.83 -8.97
C ILE A 67 2.62 -8.60 -9.48
N ILE A 68 2.69 -9.89 -9.15
CA ILE A 68 3.80 -10.76 -9.54
C ILE A 68 3.87 -10.89 -11.07
N VAL A 69 2.74 -11.06 -11.74
CA VAL A 69 2.71 -11.12 -13.21
C VAL A 69 3.25 -9.82 -13.82
N VAL A 70 2.78 -8.67 -13.36
CA VAL A 70 3.27 -7.36 -13.84
C VAL A 70 4.76 -7.19 -13.55
N PHE A 71 5.21 -7.57 -12.36
CA PHE A 71 6.62 -7.51 -11.98
C PHE A 71 7.49 -8.40 -12.87
N LEU A 72 7.08 -9.64 -13.11
CA LEU A 72 7.82 -10.56 -13.98
C LEU A 72 7.86 -10.10 -15.44
N MET A 73 6.76 -9.51 -15.94
CA MET A 73 6.75 -8.89 -17.27
C MET A 73 7.73 -7.72 -17.35
N TYR A 74 7.81 -6.91 -16.31
CA TYR A 74 8.78 -5.80 -16.27
C TYR A 74 10.23 -6.30 -16.18
N ALA A 75 10.50 -7.29 -15.33
CA ALA A 75 11.82 -7.92 -15.23
C ALA A 75 12.25 -8.54 -16.56
N ASN A 76 11.34 -9.24 -17.24
CA ASN A 76 11.58 -9.78 -18.57
C ASN A 76 11.84 -8.70 -19.63
N HIS A 77 11.11 -7.59 -19.58
CA HIS A 77 11.35 -6.46 -20.50
C HIS A 77 12.78 -5.93 -20.39
N LEU A 78 13.29 -5.76 -19.18
CA LEU A 78 14.67 -5.35 -18.94
C LEU A 78 15.66 -6.41 -19.37
N PHE A 79 15.37 -7.69 -19.11
CA PHE A 79 16.21 -8.81 -19.53
C PHE A 79 16.37 -8.87 -21.06
N ILE A 80 15.25 -8.77 -21.81
CA ILE A 80 15.30 -8.81 -23.28
C ILE A 80 16.01 -7.58 -23.85
N LYS A 81 15.73 -6.40 -23.30
CA LYS A 81 16.38 -5.15 -23.75
C LYS A 81 17.89 -5.24 -23.67
N ARG A 82 18.44 -5.94 -22.69
CA ARG A 82 19.88 -6.17 -22.55
C ARG A 82 20.48 -7.09 -23.60
N ARG A 83 19.69 -8.01 -24.12
CA ARG A 83 20.11 -8.98 -25.12
C ARG A 83 19.88 -8.54 -26.57
N THR A 84 19.50 -7.27 -26.77
CA THR A 84 19.22 -6.73 -28.11
C THR A 84 20.40 -6.86 -29.07
N LYS A 85 21.63 -6.66 -28.59
CA LYS A 85 22.84 -6.84 -29.38
C LYS A 85 23.07 -8.30 -29.81
N GLU A 86 22.82 -9.26 -28.91
CA GLU A 86 22.90 -10.69 -29.21
C GLU A 86 21.87 -11.05 -30.31
N PHE A 87 20.63 -10.56 -30.18
CA PHE A 87 19.60 -10.79 -31.18
C PHE A 87 19.93 -10.17 -32.54
N ALA A 88 20.53 -8.98 -32.56
CA ALA A 88 21.00 -8.36 -33.78
C ALA A 88 22.11 -9.19 -34.43
N LEU A 89 23.07 -9.70 -33.64
CA LEU A 89 24.14 -10.58 -34.12
C LEU A 89 23.59 -11.87 -34.71
N TYR A 90 22.63 -12.52 -34.03
CA TYR A 90 21.98 -13.73 -34.55
C TYR A 90 21.27 -13.51 -35.89
N GLN A 91 20.63 -12.35 -36.06
CA GLN A 91 19.99 -11.99 -37.32
C GLN A 91 21.03 -11.71 -38.44
N LEU A 92 22.17 -11.13 -38.09
CA LEU A 92 23.29 -10.90 -39.05
C LEU A 92 23.87 -12.24 -39.56
N ILE A 93 23.97 -13.25 -38.71
CA ILE A 93 24.43 -14.60 -39.09
C ILE A 93 23.36 -15.36 -39.89
N GLY A 94 22.13 -14.80 -40.03
CA GLY A 94 21.08 -15.36 -40.86
C GLY A 94 19.96 -16.07 -40.09
N LEU A 95 19.92 -16.01 -38.76
CA LEU A 95 18.78 -16.58 -38.01
C LEU A 95 17.53 -15.71 -38.22
N THR A 96 16.42 -16.42 -38.54
CA THR A 96 15.13 -15.73 -38.65
C THR A 96 14.59 -15.31 -37.28
N ARG A 97 13.78 -14.26 -37.23
CA ARG A 97 13.12 -13.80 -35.96
C ARG A 97 12.35 -14.93 -35.27
N ARG A 98 11.78 -15.86 -36.06
CA ARG A 98 11.03 -17.01 -35.53
C ARG A 98 11.94 -18.00 -34.79
N ASN A 99 13.15 -18.23 -35.32
CA ASN A 99 14.14 -19.10 -34.67
C ASN A 99 14.69 -18.48 -33.38
N ILE A 100 14.95 -17.18 -33.39
CA ILE A 100 15.40 -16.43 -32.18
C ILE A 100 14.30 -16.49 -31.11
N LEU A 101 13.03 -16.26 -31.47
CA LEU A 101 11.90 -16.36 -30.55
C LEU A 101 11.77 -17.77 -29.95
N ARG A 102 11.90 -18.81 -30.80
CA ARG A 102 11.86 -20.19 -30.32
C ARG A 102 12.97 -20.50 -29.33
N MET A 103 14.20 -20.07 -29.63
CA MET A 103 15.35 -20.25 -28.76
C MET A 103 15.12 -19.54 -27.40
N LEU A 104 14.66 -18.30 -27.43
CA LEU A 104 14.38 -17.51 -26.23
C LEU A 104 13.27 -18.15 -25.37
N ASN A 105 12.22 -18.64 -26.00
CA ASN A 105 11.11 -19.29 -25.29
C ASN A 105 11.52 -20.62 -24.63
N ILE A 106 12.38 -21.41 -25.30
CA ILE A 106 12.92 -22.66 -24.72
C ILE A 106 13.82 -22.33 -23.51
N GLU A 107 14.69 -21.35 -23.65
CA GLU A 107 15.55 -20.89 -22.56
C GLU A 107 14.73 -20.43 -21.33
N GLN A 108 13.72 -19.61 -21.55
CA GLN A 108 12.84 -19.14 -20.48
C GLN A 108 12.01 -20.28 -19.88
N LEU A 109 11.55 -21.24 -20.67
CA LEU A 109 10.85 -22.41 -20.16
C LEU A 109 11.71 -23.19 -19.15
N VAL A 110 12.99 -23.39 -19.48
CA VAL A 110 13.93 -24.05 -18.54
C VAL A 110 14.07 -23.24 -17.26
N PHE A 111 14.17 -21.91 -17.34
CA PHE A 111 14.24 -21.06 -16.16
C PHE A 111 12.98 -21.17 -15.30
N PHE A 112 11.79 -21.14 -15.90
CA PHE A 112 10.53 -21.29 -15.18
C PHE A 112 10.40 -22.65 -14.49
N ILE A 113 10.85 -23.73 -15.13
CA ILE A 113 10.82 -25.08 -14.53
C ILE A 113 11.80 -25.17 -13.36
N VAL A 114 13.07 -24.79 -13.55
CA VAL A 114 14.10 -24.89 -12.51
C VAL A 114 13.76 -24.01 -11.31
N THR A 115 13.44 -22.74 -11.54
CA THR A 115 13.06 -21.82 -10.46
C THR A 115 11.69 -22.18 -9.86
N GLY A 116 10.78 -22.77 -10.64
CA GLY A 116 9.51 -23.29 -10.17
C GLY A 116 9.69 -24.37 -9.11
N ILE A 117 10.55 -25.35 -9.39
CA ILE A 117 10.87 -26.44 -8.46
C ILE A 117 11.58 -25.89 -7.22
N LEU A 118 12.64 -25.10 -7.39
CA LEU A 118 13.42 -24.53 -6.28
C LEU A 118 12.56 -23.57 -5.44
N GLY A 119 11.78 -22.71 -6.08
CA GLY A 119 10.93 -21.74 -5.40
C GLY A 119 9.80 -22.38 -4.61
N THR A 120 9.19 -23.45 -5.10
CA THR A 120 8.18 -24.20 -4.35
C THR A 120 8.80 -24.94 -3.16
N LEU A 121 9.95 -25.56 -3.32
CA LEU A 121 10.67 -26.22 -2.23
C LEU A 121 11.01 -25.23 -1.10
N ILE A 122 11.61 -24.09 -1.43
CA ILE A 122 11.90 -23.03 -0.45
C ILE A 122 10.60 -22.45 0.10
N GLY A 123 9.58 -22.29 -0.71
CA GLY A 123 8.27 -21.78 -0.34
C GLY A 123 7.54 -22.64 0.70
N ILE A 124 7.76 -23.94 0.73
CA ILE A 124 7.24 -24.84 1.78
C ILE A 124 7.75 -24.41 3.16
N PHE A 125 9.03 -24.09 3.29
CA PHE A 125 9.59 -23.56 4.55
C PHE A 125 9.08 -22.13 4.84
N GLY A 126 9.00 -21.28 3.81
CA GLY A 126 8.45 -19.93 3.90
C GLY A 126 6.98 -19.92 4.36
N SER A 127 6.17 -20.87 3.88
CA SER A 127 4.76 -20.99 4.26
C SER A 127 4.58 -21.27 5.75
N LYS A 128 5.42 -22.11 6.35
CA LYS A 128 5.39 -22.34 7.81
C LYS A 128 5.65 -21.07 8.60
N LEU A 129 6.67 -20.30 8.21
CA LEU A 129 6.98 -19.03 8.86
C LEU A 129 5.80 -18.07 8.78
N LEU A 130 5.17 -17.96 7.60
CA LEU A 130 4.00 -17.11 7.40
C LEU A 130 2.79 -17.56 8.23
N LEU A 131 2.53 -18.86 8.29
CA LEU A 131 1.45 -19.42 9.13
C LEU A 131 1.66 -19.12 10.60
N VAL A 132 2.91 -19.21 11.11
CA VAL A 132 3.25 -18.84 12.49
C VAL A 132 3.02 -17.35 12.74
N ILE A 133 3.42 -16.48 11.81
CA ILE A 133 3.19 -15.03 11.91
C ILE A 133 1.70 -14.73 11.88
N ALA A 134 0.95 -15.32 10.94
CA ALA A 134 -0.50 -15.15 10.82
C ALA A 134 -1.21 -15.57 12.10
N SER A 135 -0.91 -16.77 12.65
CA SER A 135 -1.54 -17.27 13.87
C SER A 135 -1.27 -16.37 15.08
N LYS A 136 -0.05 -15.83 15.20
CA LYS A 136 0.29 -14.89 16.28
C LYS A 136 -0.46 -13.55 16.13
N LEU A 137 -0.55 -12.99 14.93
CA LEU A 137 -1.27 -11.75 14.67
C LEU A 137 -2.77 -11.90 14.94
N MET A 138 -3.32 -13.05 14.57
CA MET A 138 -4.74 -13.37 14.79
C MET A 138 -5.05 -13.90 16.20
N LYS A 139 -4.00 -14.08 17.03
CA LYS A 139 -4.12 -14.69 18.38
C LYS A 139 -4.84 -16.05 18.37
N LEU A 140 -4.55 -16.87 17.34
CA LEU A 140 -5.07 -18.23 17.23
C LEU A 140 -4.21 -19.21 18.03
N ASN A 141 -4.88 -20.05 18.83
CA ASN A 141 -4.22 -21.17 19.55
C ASN A 141 -4.29 -22.43 18.68
N THR A 142 -3.62 -22.44 17.54
CA THR A 142 -3.58 -23.59 16.63
C THR A 142 -2.19 -24.19 16.54
N HIS A 143 -2.10 -25.52 16.57
CA HIS A 143 -0.87 -26.24 16.26
C HIS A 143 -0.62 -26.19 14.75
N ILE A 144 0.45 -25.51 14.35
CA ILE A 144 0.82 -25.39 12.96
C ILE A 144 1.69 -26.56 12.57
N SER A 145 1.14 -27.48 11.78
CA SER A 145 1.88 -28.54 11.13
C SER A 145 2.39 -28.09 9.76
N ILE A 146 3.57 -28.59 9.35
CA ILE A 146 4.04 -28.45 7.97
C ILE A 146 3.16 -29.40 7.15
N GLY A 147 2.22 -28.85 6.41
CA GLY A 147 1.39 -29.60 5.48
C GLY A 147 1.92 -29.47 4.05
N PHE A 148 1.91 -30.55 3.31
CA PHE A 148 2.03 -30.52 1.88
C PHE A 148 0.64 -30.21 1.31
N GLU A 149 0.47 -29.00 0.76
CA GLU A 149 -0.82 -28.53 0.25
C GLU A 149 -0.83 -28.60 -1.30
N PRO A 150 -1.34 -29.70 -1.89
CA PRO A 150 -1.31 -29.90 -3.35
C PRO A 150 -2.03 -28.78 -4.12
N GLN A 151 -3.09 -28.22 -3.51
CA GLN A 151 -3.86 -27.13 -4.12
C GLN A 151 -3.04 -25.83 -4.24
N ALA A 152 -2.18 -25.53 -3.27
CA ALA A 152 -1.28 -24.38 -3.35
C ALA A 152 -0.24 -24.55 -4.46
N ILE A 153 0.28 -25.78 -4.65
CA ILE A 153 1.19 -26.11 -5.75
C ILE A 153 0.48 -25.93 -7.09
N LEU A 154 -0.73 -26.47 -7.24
CA LEU A 154 -1.49 -26.37 -8.50
C LEU A 154 -1.72 -24.91 -8.90
N ILE A 155 -2.15 -24.07 -7.96
CA ILE A 155 -2.39 -22.64 -8.24
C ILE A 155 -1.09 -21.91 -8.56
N THR A 156 0.03 -22.27 -7.92
CA THR A 156 1.34 -21.70 -8.24
C THR A 156 1.78 -22.10 -9.66
N ILE A 157 1.53 -23.33 -10.07
CA ILE A 157 1.78 -23.79 -11.45
C ILE A 157 0.91 -22.99 -12.43
N VAL A 158 -0.37 -22.80 -12.13
CA VAL A 158 -1.27 -21.97 -12.97
C VAL A 158 -0.73 -20.55 -13.11
N MET A 159 -0.28 -19.94 -12.02
CA MET A 159 0.35 -18.60 -12.04
C MET A 159 1.59 -18.58 -12.95
N LEU A 160 2.47 -19.58 -12.83
CA LEU A 160 3.68 -19.68 -13.64
C LEU A 160 3.34 -19.85 -15.13
N VAL A 161 2.35 -20.67 -15.46
CA VAL A 161 1.90 -20.86 -16.85
C VAL A 161 1.35 -19.54 -17.42
N VAL A 162 0.51 -18.84 -16.69
CA VAL A 162 -0.04 -17.54 -17.14
C VAL A 162 1.07 -16.52 -17.32
N ALA A 163 2.00 -16.39 -16.35
CA ALA A 163 3.13 -15.48 -16.45
C ALA A 163 4.01 -15.82 -17.67
N PHE A 164 4.30 -17.11 -17.88
CA PHE A 164 5.09 -17.57 -19.03
C PHE A 164 4.42 -17.24 -20.37
N LEU A 165 3.11 -17.48 -20.50
CA LEU A 165 2.37 -17.14 -21.72
C LEU A 165 2.38 -15.64 -22.02
N LEU A 166 2.19 -14.81 -21.01
CA LEU A 166 2.25 -13.35 -21.16
C LEU A 166 3.67 -12.89 -21.54
N ILE A 167 4.69 -13.49 -20.98
CA ILE A 167 6.09 -13.24 -21.33
C ILE A 167 6.38 -13.66 -22.77
N MET A 168 5.86 -14.79 -23.23
CA MET A 168 5.99 -15.21 -24.64
C MET A 168 5.36 -14.18 -25.60
N ILE A 169 4.18 -13.67 -25.26
CA ILE A 169 3.51 -12.64 -26.05
C ILE A 169 4.35 -11.36 -26.06
N GLN A 170 4.88 -10.95 -24.92
CA GLN A 170 5.75 -9.78 -24.80
C GLN A 170 7.02 -9.92 -25.67
N ASN A 171 7.67 -11.08 -25.66
CA ASN A 171 8.85 -11.40 -26.45
C ASN A 171 8.54 -11.33 -27.96
N TYR A 172 7.40 -11.87 -28.37
CA TYR A 172 6.93 -11.81 -29.74
C TYR A 172 6.71 -10.36 -30.22
N ILE A 173 6.01 -9.56 -29.41
CA ILE A 173 5.74 -8.14 -29.71
C ILE A 173 7.07 -7.37 -29.82
N PHE A 174 7.99 -7.60 -28.88
CA PHE A 174 9.30 -6.94 -28.86
C PHE A 174 10.10 -7.22 -30.13
N LEU A 175 10.29 -8.50 -30.51
CA LEU A 175 11.04 -8.89 -31.70
C LEU A 175 10.36 -8.48 -33.02
N LYS A 176 9.01 -8.38 -33.03
CA LYS A 176 8.27 -7.88 -34.20
C LYS A 176 8.46 -6.38 -34.42
N LYS A 177 8.52 -5.61 -33.35
CA LYS A 177 8.54 -4.14 -33.40
C LYS A 177 9.92 -3.56 -33.74
N HIS A 178 11.01 -4.26 -33.39
CA HIS A 178 12.37 -3.74 -33.59
C HIS A 178 13.04 -4.32 -34.83
N SER A 179 13.59 -3.45 -35.69
CA SER A 179 14.41 -3.86 -36.84
C SER A 179 15.86 -4.13 -36.42
N ILE A 180 16.62 -4.86 -37.24
CA ILE A 180 18.07 -5.12 -37.02
C ILE A 180 18.83 -3.80 -36.83
N LEU A 181 18.53 -2.82 -37.70
CA LEU A 181 19.15 -1.51 -37.67
C LEU A 181 18.81 -0.73 -36.40
N ASP A 182 17.59 -0.84 -35.89
CA ASP A 182 17.17 -0.20 -34.65
C ASP A 182 17.89 -0.82 -33.44
N LEU A 183 18.01 -2.16 -33.42
CA LEU A 183 18.72 -2.91 -32.38
C LEU A 183 20.22 -2.59 -32.31
N MET A 184 20.83 -2.24 -33.45
CA MET A 184 22.25 -1.84 -33.52
C MET A 184 22.46 -0.35 -33.25
N LYS A 185 21.52 0.52 -33.62
CA LYS A 185 21.63 1.99 -33.48
C LYS A 185 21.38 2.52 -32.08
N ASP A 186 20.74 1.77 -31.20
CA ASP A 186 20.33 2.23 -29.86
C ASP A 186 21.52 2.74 -28.98
N ASN A 187 22.76 2.41 -29.36
CA ASN A 187 23.98 2.88 -28.67
C ASN A 187 24.72 4.02 -29.37
N TYR A 188 24.35 4.43 -30.59
CA TYR A 188 25.06 5.42 -31.38
C TYR A 188 24.29 6.69 -31.71
N THR A 189 23.12 6.89 -31.08
CA THR A 189 22.54 8.23 -31.17
C THR A 189 23.39 9.16 -30.36
N PRO A 190 24.17 10.08 -31.01
CA PRO A 190 24.92 11.10 -30.28
C PRO A 190 23.91 11.78 -29.37
N GLU A 191 24.29 12.06 -28.13
CA GLU A 191 23.48 12.91 -27.22
C GLU A 191 23.40 14.30 -27.86
N ALA A 192 22.65 14.38 -28.96
CA ALA A 192 22.58 15.53 -29.81
C ALA A 192 21.90 16.67 -29.08
N THR A 193 22.65 17.77 -29.02
CA THR A 193 22.16 19.14 -28.92
C THR A 193 21.03 19.38 -27.92
N GLN A 194 21.33 20.20 -26.95
CA GLN A 194 20.38 20.84 -26.04
C GLN A 194 19.19 21.38 -26.83
N LYS A 195 18.20 20.52 -27.08
CA LYS A 195 16.90 20.99 -27.60
C LYS A 195 16.32 21.95 -26.58
N ARG A 196 15.97 23.15 -26.99
CA ARG A 196 15.21 24.11 -26.20
C ARG A 196 13.94 23.42 -25.70
N ILE A 197 13.48 23.75 -24.49
CA ILE A 197 12.17 23.26 -24.01
C ILE A 197 11.15 23.70 -25.03
N THR A 198 10.43 22.75 -25.60
CA THR A 198 9.26 23.04 -26.43
C THR A 198 8.17 23.59 -25.53
N THR A 199 7.40 24.56 -25.99
CA THR A 199 6.24 25.12 -25.26
C THR A 199 5.31 24.01 -24.76
N PHE A 200 5.14 22.96 -25.57
CA PHE A 200 4.36 21.78 -25.20
C PHE A 200 4.95 21.03 -23.98
N GLU A 201 6.27 20.95 -23.87
CA GLU A 201 6.91 20.32 -22.69
C GLU A 201 6.73 21.18 -21.43
N ALA A 202 6.76 22.49 -21.55
CA ALA A 202 6.49 23.38 -20.42
C ALA A 202 5.04 23.25 -19.95
N ILE A 203 4.07 23.26 -20.87
CA ILE A 203 2.65 23.07 -20.57
C ILE A 203 2.41 21.70 -19.92
N SER A 204 2.96 20.63 -20.50
CA SER A 204 2.80 19.28 -19.93
C SER A 204 3.43 19.13 -18.54
N GLY A 205 4.52 19.83 -18.28
CA GLY A 205 5.17 19.85 -16.96
C GLY A 205 4.30 20.54 -15.89
N VAL A 206 3.75 21.70 -16.21
CA VAL A 206 2.82 22.41 -15.31
C VAL A 206 1.54 21.61 -15.10
N LEU A 207 0.99 21.03 -16.18
CA LEU A 207 -0.19 20.17 -16.09
C LEU A 207 0.02 18.98 -15.18
N GLY A 208 1.19 18.34 -15.22
CA GLY A 208 1.53 17.21 -14.33
C GLY A 208 1.46 17.59 -12.85
N ILE A 209 2.00 18.75 -12.48
CA ILE A 209 1.93 19.26 -11.10
C ILE A 209 0.48 19.56 -10.70
N ILE A 210 -0.27 20.23 -11.58
CA ILE A 210 -1.68 20.56 -11.32
C ILE A 210 -2.51 19.28 -11.12
N MET A 211 -2.30 18.26 -11.95
CA MET A 211 -3.00 16.97 -11.81
C MET A 211 -2.70 16.29 -10.47
N ILE A 212 -1.45 16.28 -10.01
CA ILE A 212 -1.08 15.72 -8.71
C ILE A 212 -1.77 16.49 -7.58
N VAL A 213 -1.66 17.82 -7.57
CA VAL A 213 -2.24 18.67 -6.53
C VAL A 213 -3.76 18.53 -6.49
N PHE A 214 -4.40 18.51 -7.64
CA PHE A 214 -5.85 18.32 -7.73
C PHE A 214 -6.26 16.91 -7.28
N GLY A 215 -5.49 15.88 -7.62
CA GLY A 215 -5.69 14.51 -7.11
C GLY A 215 -5.60 14.44 -5.59
N TYR A 216 -4.65 15.17 -4.96
CA TYR A 216 -4.55 15.25 -3.50
C TYR A 216 -5.74 16.00 -2.88
N TYR A 217 -6.17 17.09 -3.50
CA TYR A 217 -7.38 17.79 -3.07
C TYR A 217 -8.61 16.89 -3.14
N MET A 218 -8.81 16.18 -4.25
CA MET A 218 -9.89 15.19 -4.37
C MET A 218 -9.80 14.07 -3.33
N SER A 219 -8.59 13.63 -2.98
CA SER A 219 -8.38 12.60 -1.96
C SER A 219 -8.79 13.09 -0.57
N THR A 220 -8.40 14.31 -0.21
CA THR A 220 -8.76 14.88 1.10
C THR A 220 -10.24 15.22 1.22
N GLU A 221 -10.90 15.60 0.13
CA GLU A 221 -12.33 15.97 0.10
C GLU A 221 -13.22 14.84 -0.46
N MET A 222 -12.71 13.62 -0.51
CA MET A 222 -13.40 12.46 -1.06
C MET A 222 -14.74 12.18 -0.38
N PHE A 223 -14.81 12.34 0.94
CA PHE A 223 -16.04 12.18 1.74
C PHE A 223 -16.77 13.50 2.02
N GLY A 224 -16.20 14.63 1.58
CA GLY A 224 -16.79 15.97 1.65
C GLY A 224 -17.44 16.38 0.34
N VAL A 225 -16.82 17.31 -0.36
CA VAL A 225 -17.32 17.90 -1.61
C VAL A 225 -17.62 16.82 -2.69
N PHE A 226 -16.80 15.78 -2.78
CA PHE A 226 -16.93 14.72 -3.80
C PHE A 226 -17.73 13.49 -3.34
N LYS A 227 -18.48 13.57 -2.24
CA LYS A 227 -19.22 12.43 -1.68
C LYS A 227 -20.14 11.74 -2.69
N ALA A 228 -20.90 12.49 -3.48
CA ALA A 228 -21.82 11.93 -4.48
C ALA A 228 -21.06 11.12 -5.55
N LEU A 229 -19.94 11.65 -6.05
CA LEU A 229 -19.07 10.96 -7.01
C LEU A 229 -18.35 9.77 -6.39
N THR A 230 -18.05 9.83 -5.09
CA THR A 230 -17.44 8.72 -4.34
C THR A 230 -18.39 7.54 -4.22
N THR A 231 -19.67 7.78 -3.94
CA THR A 231 -20.69 6.74 -3.89
C THR A 231 -20.82 6.02 -5.24
N ALA A 232 -20.62 6.73 -6.35
CA ALA A 232 -20.59 6.15 -7.69
C ALA A 232 -19.22 5.55 -8.09
N LEU A 233 -18.26 5.45 -7.15
CA LEU A 233 -16.87 4.99 -7.36
C LEU A 233 -16.04 5.83 -8.34
N ILE A 234 -16.56 6.97 -8.81
CA ILE A 234 -15.87 7.83 -9.78
C ILE A 234 -14.65 8.52 -9.15
N THR A 235 -14.79 9.04 -7.93
CA THR A 235 -13.70 9.77 -7.24
C THR A 235 -12.44 8.93 -7.03
N PRO A 236 -12.48 7.68 -6.51
CA PRO A 236 -11.29 6.85 -6.35
C PRO A 236 -10.55 6.62 -7.67
N PHE A 237 -11.27 6.30 -8.75
CA PHE A 237 -10.66 6.10 -10.06
C PHE A 237 -10.08 7.40 -10.64
N SER A 238 -10.75 8.54 -10.43
CA SER A 238 -10.25 9.85 -10.85
C SER A 238 -8.97 10.23 -10.10
N ILE A 239 -8.88 9.97 -8.80
CA ILE A 239 -7.67 10.19 -8.00
C ILE A 239 -6.52 9.36 -8.54
N LEU A 240 -6.74 8.05 -8.79
CA LEU A 240 -5.71 7.17 -9.36
C LEU A 240 -5.26 7.66 -10.73
N PHE A 241 -6.18 8.01 -11.61
CA PHE A 241 -5.87 8.53 -12.93
C PHE A 241 -5.03 9.82 -12.86
N LEU A 242 -5.46 10.80 -12.06
CA LEU A 242 -4.77 12.08 -11.89
C LEU A 242 -3.37 11.91 -11.30
N THR A 243 -3.23 11.07 -10.27
CA THR A 243 -1.94 10.86 -9.60
C THR A 243 -0.97 10.06 -10.47
N ILE A 244 -1.43 9.02 -11.18
CA ILE A 244 -0.58 8.19 -12.05
C ILE A 244 -0.11 9.00 -13.28
N ILE A 245 -1.04 9.63 -14.00
CA ILE A 245 -0.68 10.43 -15.18
C ILE A 245 0.07 11.69 -14.78
N GLY A 246 -0.34 12.32 -13.69
CA GLY A 246 0.38 13.46 -13.12
C GLY A 246 1.82 13.13 -12.77
N ALA A 247 2.08 11.99 -12.13
CA ALA A 247 3.43 11.51 -11.82
C ALA A 247 4.25 11.23 -13.10
N PHE A 248 3.64 10.64 -14.12
CA PHE A 248 4.30 10.41 -15.39
C PHE A 248 4.73 11.74 -16.07
N LEU A 249 3.83 12.71 -16.13
CA LEU A 249 4.11 14.03 -16.69
C LEU A 249 5.14 14.78 -15.84
N PHE A 250 5.09 14.62 -14.52
CA PHE A 250 6.07 15.18 -13.60
C PHE A 250 7.48 14.68 -13.89
N PHE A 251 7.69 13.37 -13.98
CA PHE A 251 9.03 12.81 -14.28
C PHE A 251 9.47 13.13 -15.70
N ARG A 252 8.55 13.17 -16.67
CA ARG A 252 8.87 13.41 -18.07
C ARG A 252 9.22 14.87 -18.37
N SER A 253 8.50 15.80 -17.77
CA SER A 253 8.54 17.21 -18.18
C SER A 253 8.82 18.18 -17.04
N SER A 254 8.15 18.05 -15.88
CA SER A 254 8.27 19.00 -14.76
C SER A 254 9.67 19.03 -14.19
N VAL A 255 10.32 17.89 -14.00
CA VAL A 255 11.68 17.80 -13.48
C VAL A 255 12.66 18.49 -14.41
N SER A 256 12.53 18.27 -15.73
CA SER A 256 13.37 18.95 -16.74
C SER A 256 13.18 20.46 -16.72
N LEU A 257 11.92 20.92 -16.53
CA LEU A 257 11.57 22.33 -16.41
C LEU A 257 12.22 22.95 -15.15
N ILE A 258 12.08 22.32 -14.00
CA ILE A 258 12.65 22.77 -12.71
C ILE A 258 14.18 22.93 -12.82
N PHE A 259 14.88 21.92 -13.35
CA PHE A 259 16.34 21.99 -13.50
C PHE A 259 16.80 23.07 -14.46
N LYS A 260 16.09 23.28 -15.57
CA LYS A 260 16.44 24.35 -16.51
C LYS A 260 16.22 25.74 -15.92
N THR A 261 15.12 25.92 -15.17
CA THR A 261 14.84 27.17 -14.46
C THR A 261 15.91 27.45 -13.40
N LEU A 262 16.29 26.44 -12.58
CA LEU A 262 17.37 26.56 -11.60
C LEU A 262 18.72 26.92 -12.24
N LYS A 263 19.05 26.30 -13.39
CA LYS A 263 20.26 26.62 -14.15
C LYS A 263 20.24 28.07 -14.64
N HIS A 264 19.10 28.56 -15.08
CA HIS A 264 18.97 29.95 -15.55
C HIS A 264 19.12 30.95 -14.40
N ILE A 265 18.56 30.66 -13.22
CA ILE A 265 18.69 31.51 -12.02
C ILE A 265 20.16 31.59 -11.55
N LYS A 266 20.93 30.50 -11.64
CA LYS A 266 22.35 30.48 -11.25
C LYS A 266 23.32 31.17 -12.26
N HIS A 267 22.81 31.85 -13.27
CA HIS A 267 23.61 32.61 -14.27
C HIS A 267 24.77 31.81 -14.86
N GLY A 268 24.62 30.49 -15.03
CA GLY A 268 25.66 29.63 -15.61
C GLY A 268 26.91 29.37 -14.76
N ARG A 269 26.97 29.86 -13.51
CA ARG A 269 28.02 29.50 -12.54
C ARG A 269 27.76 28.11 -11.99
N VAL A 270 28.30 27.10 -12.66
CA VAL A 270 28.06 25.68 -12.33
C VAL A 270 29.41 25.02 -12.18
N ASN A 271 29.69 24.34 -11.11
CA ASN A 271 30.88 23.51 -10.95
C ASN A 271 30.84 22.38 -11.99
N ILE A 272 32.01 21.86 -12.37
CA ILE A 272 32.14 20.78 -13.36
C ILE A 272 31.29 19.57 -12.97
N THR A 273 31.24 19.26 -11.67
CA THR A 273 30.38 18.21 -11.11
C THR A 273 28.87 18.49 -11.34
N ASP A 274 28.44 19.74 -11.21
CA ASP A 274 27.08 20.17 -11.44
C ASP A 274 26.67 20.09 -12.92
N VAL A 275 27.58 20.37 -13.85
CA VAL A 275 27.34 20.30 -15.31
C VAL A 275 27.10 18.85 -15.74
N VAL A 276 28.03 17.96 -15.35
CA VAL A 276 27.92 16.52 -15.67
C VAL A 276 26.68 15.93 -15.05
N PHE A 277 26.37 16.26 -13.78
CA PHE A 277 25.21 15.81 -13.05
C PHE A 277 23.90 16.33 -13.67
N THR A 278 23.77 17.65 -13.87
CA THR A 278 22.53 18.26 -14.35
C THR A 278 22.19 17.87 -15.79
N SER A 279 23.20 17.82 -16.66
CA SER A 279 23.01 17.42 -18.07
C SER A 279 22.59 15.95 -18.19
N SER A 280 23.29 15.06 -17.47
CA SER A 280 22.99 13.63 -17.47
C SER A 280 21.59 13.35 -16.91
N ILE A 281 21.20 14.01 -15.82
CA ILE A 281 19.88 13.80 -15.20
C ILE A 281 18.75 14.28 -16.12
N MET A 282 18.83 15.49 -16.67
CA MET A 282 17.73 16.05 -17.48
C MET A 282 17.37 15.18 -18.69
N HIS A 283 18.39 14.69 -19.41
CA HIS A 283 18.14 13.85 -20.58
C HIS A 283 17.59 12.48 -20.20
N ARG A 284 18.15 11.88 -19.15
CA ARG A 284 17.77 10.55 -18.68
C ARG A 284 16.41 10.50 -18.00
N MET A 285 16.03 11.54 -17.25
CA MET A 285 14.71 11.61 -16.64
C MET A 285 13.61 11.52 -17.68
N LYS A 286 13.77 12.22 -18.81
CA LYS A 286 12.82 12.14 -19.91
C LYS A 286 12.76 10.74 -20.54
N LYS A 287 13.93 10.10 -20.76
CA LYS A 287 14.03 8.73 -21.29
C LYS A 287 13.46 7.69 -20.31
N ASN A 288 13.68 7.88 -19.01
CA ASN A 288 13.35 6.93 -17.97
C ASN A 288 12.05 7.27 -17.20
N ALA A 289 11.28 8.28 -17.63
CA ALA A 289 10.08 8.75 -16.95
C ALA A 289 9.10 7.62 -16.62
N MET A 290 8.89 6.69 -17.55
CA MET A 290 8.00 5.55 -17.35
C MET A 290 8.48 4.65 -16.19
N SER A 291 9.77 4.31 -16.15
CA SER A 291 10.34 3.48 -15.09
C SER A 291 10.27 4.15 -13.71
N LEU A 292 10.55 5.47 -13.64
CA LEU A 292 10.45 6.25 -12.41
C LEU A 292 9.01 6.33 -11.91
N THR A 293 8.06 6.49 -12.84
CA THR A 293 6.63 6.48 -12.53
C THR A 293 6.20 5.13 -11.95
N VAL A 294 6.58 4.03 -12.58
CA VAL A 294 6.26 2.68 -12.09
C VAL A 294 6.83 2.46 -10.69
N ILE A 295 8.09 2.85 -10.43
CA ILE A 295 8.71 2.77 -9.12
C ILE A 295 7.93 3.59 -8.09
N ALA A 296 7.59 4.85 -8.42
CA ALA A 296 6.84 5.72 -7.52
C ALA A 296 5.46 5.18 -7.19
N ILE A 297 4.74 4.64 -8.19
CA ILE A 297 3.40 4.06 -8.01
C ILE A 297 3.45 2.81 -7.14
N ILE A 298 4.35 1.86 -7.43
CA ILE A 298 4.49 0.64 -6.63
C ILE A 298 4.86 1.00 -5.19
N SER A 299 5.79 1.93 -5.00
CA SER A 299 6.19 2.40 -3.67
C SER A 299 5.04 3.10 -2.94
N ALA A 300 4.29 3.97 -3.63
CA ALA A 300 3.13 4.66 -3.06
C ALA A 300 2.05 3.66 -2.62
N PHE A 301 1.77 2.68 -3.47
CA PHE A 301 0.79 1.64 -3.15
C PHE A 301 1.23 0.79 -1.95
N THR A 302 2.51 0.41 -1.90
CA THR A 302 3.11 -0.30 -0.76
C THR A 302 2.90 0.46 0.54
N VAL A 303 3.32 1.72 0.58
CA VAL A 303 3.24 2.55 1.80
C VAL A 303 1.78 2.79 2.18
N SER A 304 0.89 3.03 1.21
CA SER A 304 -0.55 3.23 1.46
C SER A 304 -1.19 2.01 2.11
N ILE A 305 -0.89 0.79 1.62
CA ILE A 305 -1.40 -0.47 2.19
C ILE A 305 -0.86 -0.68 3.62
N LEU A 306 0.43 -0.44 3.85
CA LEU A 306 1.03 -0.55 5.17
C LEU A 306 0.48 0.49 6.15
N CYS A 307 0.24 1.73 5.70
CA CYS A 307 -0.41 2.76 6.49
C CYS A 307 -1.85 2.36 6.85
N PHE A 308 -2.61 1.80 5.90
CA PHE A 308 -3.96 1.30 6.18
C PHE A 308 -3.96 0.21 7.26
N ALA A 309 -3.03 -0.75 7.19
CA ALA A 309 -2.86 -1.78 8.22
C ALA A 309 -2.55 -1.17 9.61
N ALA A 310 -1.63 -0.22 9.66
CA ALA A 310 -1.22 0.44 10.90
C ALA A 310 -2.35 1.30 11.51
N ILE A 311 -3.11 2.02 10.67
CA ILE A 311 -4.28 2.80 11.09
C ILE A 311 -5.36 1.87 11.66
N THR A 312 -5.67 0.77 10.96
CA THR A 312 -6.66 -0.22 11.42
C THR A 312 -6.27 -0.83 12.75
N GLN A 313 -5.00 -1.19 12.93
CA GLN A 313 -4.50 -1.71 14.21
C GLN A 313 -4.63 -0.68 15.34
N SER A 314 -4.29 0.57 15.09
CA SER A 314 -4.39 1.65 16.07
C SER A 314 -5.84 1.90 16.50
N ASN A 315 -6.80 1.71 15.61
CA ASN A 315 -8.22 1.97 15.86
C ASN A 315 -8.97 0.77 16.50
N THR A 316 -8.32 -0.39 16.66
CA THR A 316 -8.97 -1.63 17.12
C THR A 316 -9.61 -1.46 18.50
N ASN A 317 -8.90 -0.87 19.48
CA ASN A 317 -9.41 -0.70 20.84
C ASN A 317 -10.58 0.27 20.89
N THR A 318 -10.49 1.39 20.17
CA THR A 318 -11.58 2.37 20.10
C THR A 318 -12.84 1.77 19.50
N THR A 319 -12.70 0.97 18.42
CA THR A 319 -13.84 0.25 17.82
C THR A 319 -14.47 -0.75 18.81
N LEU A 320 -13.65 -1.43 19.59
CA LEU A 320 -14.13 -2.39 20.59
C LEU A 320 -14.93 -1.70 21.70
N GLU A 321 -14.39 -0.61 22.27
CA GLU A 321 -15.06 0.17 23.31
C GLU A 321 -16.38 0.77 22.83
N MET A 322 -16.46 1.19 21.57
CA MET A 322 -17.69 1.71 20.98
C MET A 322 -18.75 0.65 20.74
N THR A 323 -18.35 -0.57 20.42
CA THR A 323 -19.31 -1.61 20.06
C THR A 323 -19.78 -2.40 21.28
N SER A 324 -18.88 -2.67 22.22
CA SER A 324 -19.17 -3.42 23.44
C SER A 324 -18.52 -2.75 24.67
N PRO A 325 -19.06 -1.63 25.16
CA PRO A 325 -18.51 -0.91 26.31
C PRO A 325 -18.70 -1.66 27.64
N ASP A 326 -19.69 -2.56 27.73
CA ASP A 326 -19.93 -3.43 28.89
C ASP A 326 -19.53 -4.88 28.59
N ASP A 327 -19.36 -5.71 29.64
CA ASP A 327 -18.99 -7.12 29.48
C ASP A 327 -20.04 -7.90 28.66
N PHE A 328 -21.33 -7.54 28.78
CA PHE A 328 -22.40 -8.01 27.92
C PHE A 328 -23.35 -6.87 27.59
N ASN A 329 -23.75 -6.75 26.33
CA ASN A 329 -24.72 -5.77 25.85
C ASN A 329 -25.89 -6.51 25.18
N ILE A 330 -27.11 -6.37 25.72
CA ILE A 330 -28.31 -7.08 25.27
C ILE A 330 -29.40 -6.06 24.90
N SER A 331 -29.87 -6.09 23.66
CA SER A 331 -30.91 -5.16 23.17
C SER A 331 -32.33 -5.62 23.43
N GLN A 332 -32.58 -6.93 23.56
CA GLN A 332 -33.90 -7.48 23.73
C GLN A 332 -34.23 -7.65 25.21
N ASN A 333 -35.30 -6.98 25.68
CA ASN A 333 -35.73 -7.02 27.08
C ASN A 333 -36.02 -8.45 27.59
N LYS A 334 -36.69 -9.28 26.79
CA LYS A 334 -36.99 -10.68 27.15
C LYS A 334 -35.70 -11.48 27.42
N ILE A 335 -34.73 -11.35 26.57
CA ILE A 335 -33.43 -12.04 26.68
C ILE A 335 -32.64 -11.50 27.88
N ALA A 336 -32.61 -10.18 28.07
CA ALA A 336 -31.93 -9.55 29.20
C ALA A 336 -32.54 -10.00 30.55
N THR A 337 -33.87 -10.10 30.63
CA THR A 337 -34.58 -10.59 31.83
C THR A 337 -34.29 -12.07 32.12
N GLN A 338 -34.28 -12.91 31.09
CA GLN A 338 -33.91 -14.31 31.23
C GLN A 338 -32.45 -14.48 31.65
N PHE A 339 -31.54 -13.70 31.06
CA PHE A 339 -30.14 -13.71 31.41
C PHE A 339 -29.93 -13.28 32.87
N LYS A 340 -30.56 -12.17 33.28
CA LYS A 340 -30.56 -11.68 34.66
C LYS A 340 -31.01 -12.77 35.64
N HIS A 341 -32.16 -13.39 35.41
CA HIS A 341 -32.70 -14.44 36.26
C HIS A 341 -31.72 -15.62 36.42
N LYS A 342 -31.04 -16.00 35.34
CA LYS A 342 -30.04 -17.08 35.39
C LYS A 342 -28.74 -16.66 36.09
N LEU A 343 -28.35 -15.39 36.00
CA LEU A 343 -27.21 -14.85 36.76
C LEU A 343 -27.51 -14.87 38.28
N ASP A 344 -28.74 -14.47 38.66
CA ASP A 344 -29.20 -14.47 40.05
C ASP A 344 -29.25 -15.91 40.61
N GLN A 345 -29.75 -16.88 39.82
CA GLN A 345 -29.73 -18.31 40.19
C GLN A 345 -28.26 -18.84 40.37
N GLY A 346 -27.31 -18.29 39.62
CA GLY A 346 -25.90 -18.63 39.71
C GLY A 346 -25.14 -17.89 40.82
N ASN A 347 -25.82 -17.08 41.64
CA ASN A 347 -25.22 -16.23 42.68
C ASN A 347 -24.05 -15.35 42.19
N LEU A 348 -24.13 -14.87 40.95
CA LEU A 348 -23.13 -13.99 40.36
C LEU A 348 -23.40 -12.53 40.71
N LYS A 349 -22.38 -11.80 41.18
CA LYS A 349 -22.50 -10.37 41.45
C LYS A 349 -22.17 -9.61 40.17
N TYR A 350 -23.07 -8.72 39.76
CA TYR A 350 -22.94 -7.90 38.56
C TYR A 350 -23.52 -6.51 38.79
N HIS A 351 -23.08 -5.54 37.97
CA HIS A 351 -23.67 -4.22 37.86
C HIS A 351 -24.43 -4.12 36.54
N GLN A 352 -25.74 -3.85 36.64
CA GLN A 352 -26.59 -3.66 35.46
C GLN A 352 -26.70 -2.17 35.16
N ARG A 353 -26.44 -1.79 33.90
CA ARG A 353 -26.72 -0.47 33.32
C ARG A 353 -27.86 -0.60 32.33
N THR A 354 -28.73 0.37 32.27
CA THR A 354 -29.80 0.41 31.26
C THR A 354 -29.65 1.70 30.49
N TYR A 355 -29.49 1.56 29.19
CA TYR A 355 -29.42 2.67 28.26
C TYR A 355 -30.78 2.81 27.57
N GLU A 356 -31.34 4.03 27.57
CA GLU A 356 -32.61 4.32 26.91
C GLU A 356 -32.39 5.46 25.91
N VAL A 357 -32.69 5.21 24.63
CA VAL A 357 -32.59 6.20 23.56
C VAL A 357 -33.89 6.26 22.81
N ILE A 358 -34.35 7.46 22.50
CA ILE A 358 -35.45 7.72 21.58
C ILE A 358 -34.90 8.33 20.29
N ASN A 359 -35.54 7.99 19.16
CA ASN A 359 -35.10 8.44 17.85
C ASN A 359 -36.22 9.26 17.15
N PRO A 360 -36.54 10.48 17.64
CA PRO A 360 -37.52 11.33 16.99
C PRO A 360 -37.05 11.75 15.58
N LYS A 361 -38.02 12.00 14.72
CA LYS A 361 -37.75 12.50 13.36
C LYS A 361 -37.12 13.88 13.43
N THR A 362 -35.97 14.06 12.75
CA THR A 362 -35.29 15.34 12.62
C THR A 362 -36.03 16.22 11.61
N LEU A 363 -36.34 17.44 11.97
CA LEU A 363 -36.93 18.46 11.09
C LEU A 363 -35.87 19.39 10.51
N SER A 364 -34.93 19.81 11.35
CA SER A 364 -33.72 20.57 10.93
C SER A 364 -32.57 20.28 11.89
N ASP A 365 -31.37 20.20 11.38
CA ASP A 365 -30.15 20.01 12.13
C ASP A 365 -29.09 21.00 11.66
N HIS A 366 -28.76 21.96 12.52
CA HIS A 366 -27.70 22.92 12.27
C HIS A 366 -26.47 22.66 13.15
N VAL A 367 -26.47 21.57 13.91
CA VAL A 367 -25.39 21.13 14.81
C VAL A 367 -24.47 20.15 14.10
N MET A 368 -25.05 19.11 13.53
CA MET A 368 -24.32 18.06 12.82
C MET A 368 -24.31 18.37 11.34
N LYS A 369 -23.17 18.84 10.84
CA LYS A 369 -22.98 19.10 9.41
C LYS A 369 -22.00 18.09 8.82
N SER A 370 -22.28 17.66 7.62
CA SER A 370 -21.24 16.95 6.85
C SER A 370 -20.09 17.91 6.56
N LYS A 371 -18.86 17.40 6.50
CA LYS A 371 -17.67 18.23 6.17
C LYS A 371 -17.76 19.01 4.86
N ASN A 372 -18.71 18.68 3.99
CA ASN A 372 -19.02 19.47 2.80
C ASN A 372 -19.98 20.65 3.05
N GLY A 373 -20.33 20.93 4.31
CA GLY A 373 -21.22 22.04 4.71
C GLY A 373 -22.71 21.78 4.50
N SER A 374 -23.11 20.63 3.96
CA SER A 374 -24.53 20.26 3.86
C SER A 374 -25.04 19.79 5.20
N ASP A 375 -26.27 20.19 5.58
CA ASP A 375 -26.91 19.65 6.75
C ASP A 375 -27.04 18.13 6.63
N MET A 376 -26.63 17.40 7.67
CA MET A 376 -26.86 15.97 7.68
C MET A 376 -28.37 15.72 7.77
N SER A 377 -28.97 15.30 6.67
CA SER A 377 -30.35 14.81 6.68
C SER A 377 -30.41 13.41 7.30
N THR A 378 -30.06 13.28 8.58
CA THR A 378 -30.44 12.11 9.35
C THR A 378 -31.94 12.21 9.56
N ASN A 379 -32.69 11.20 9.11
CA ASN A 379 -34.14 11.19 9.29
C ASN A 379 -34.53 11.21 10.78
N THR A 380 -33.60 10.86 11.69
CA THR A 380 -33.82 10.78 13.12
C THR A 380 -32.60 11.25 13.91
N THR A 381 -32.83 11.86 15.07
CA THR A 381 -31.79 12.25 16.03
C THR A 381 -31.88 11.34 17.26
N SER A 382 -30.78 10.71 17.67
CA SER A 382 -30.74 9.84 18.86
C SER A 382 -30.65 10.70 20.11
N LEU A 383 -31.67 10.68 20.96
CA LEU A 383 -31.76 11.45 22.21
C LEU A 383 -31.69 10.55 23.42
N MET A 384 -30.87 10.95 24.40
CA MET A 384 -30.76 10.28 25.71
C MET A 384 -31.01 11.29 26.83
N MET A 385 -31.61 10.82 27.91
CA MET A 385 -31.89 11.67 29.07
C MET A 385 -30.62 11.90 29.91
N ASN A 386 -30.35 13.18 30.26
CA ASN A 386 -29.33 13.55 31.22
C ASN A 386 -29.93 14.44 32.32
N SER A 387 -29.92 13.93 33.57
CA SER A 387 -30.51 14.60 34.73
C SER A 387 -29.81 15.92 35.14
N HIS A 388 -28.62 16.14 34.65
CA HIS A 388 -27.85 17.37 34.96
C HIS A 388 -28.17 18.55 34.03
N LEU A 389 -28.87 18.30 32.94
CA LEU A 389 -29.26 19.32 31.96
C LEU A 389 -30.61 19.93 32.30
N LYS A 390 -30.82 21.22 32.01
CA LYS A 390 -32.07 21.95 32.29
C LYS A 390 -32.62 22.59 31.00
N GLY A 391 -33.95 22.66 30.91
CA GLY A 391 -34.63 23.30 29.79
C GLY A 391 -34.28 22.68 28.44
N HIS A 392 -33.99 23.49 27.45
CA HIS A 392 -33.67 23.07 26.07
C HIS A 392 -32.16 22.92 25.79
N GLU A 393 -31.33 22.95 26.84
CA GLU A 393 -29.89 22.74 26.69
C GLU A 393 -29.59 21.25 26.46
N ALA A 394 -28.59 21.00 25.62
CA ALA A 394 -28.16 19.65 25.29
C ALA A 394 -26.62 19.56 25.19
N LYS A 395 -26.16 18.34 25.33
CA LYS A 395 -24.74 17.96 25.18
C LYS A 395 -24.66 16.83 24.17
N ILE A 396 -23.72 16.93 23.23
CA ILE A 396 -23.51 15.86 22.25
C ILE A 396 -22.41 14.92 22.74
N THR A 397 -22.65 13.61 22.61
CA THR A 397 -21.78 12.54 23.09
C THR A 397 -21.63 11.46 22.02
N ASN A 398 -20.81 10.46 22.28
CA ASN A 398 -20.58 9.34 21.37
C ASN A 398 -20.06 9.77 19.98
N ILE A 399 -19.32 10.86 19.94
CA ILE A 399 -18.87 11.52 18.72
C ILE A 399 -17.84 10.67 17.98
N GLN A 400 -17.07 9.86 18.71
CA GLN A 400 -16.01 9.01 18.13
C GLN A 400 -16.55 8.03 17.09
N SER A 401 -17.81 7.63 17.15
CA SER A 401 -18.43 6.74 16.18
C SER A 401 -18.61 7.33 14.77
N SER A 402 -18.54 8.66 14.63
CA SER A 402 -18.86 9.38 13.38
C SER A 402 -17.87 10.50 13.00
N THR A 403 -16.80 10.67 13.75
CA THR A 403 -15.90 11.84 13.71
C THR A 403 -15.18 12.11 12.40
N GLY A 404 -15.07 11.11 11.51
CA GLY A 404 -14.42 11.32 10.20
C GLY A 404 -15.24 12.15 9.22
N LEU A 405 -16.56 12.18 9.38
CA LEU A 405 -17.51 12.65 8.36
C LEU A 405 -18.38 13.81 8.81
N ILE A 406 -18.42 14.10 10.11
CA ILE A 406 -19.34 15.08 10.73
C ILE A 406 -18.55 16.18 11.42
N ASP A 407 -18.88 17.43 11.12
CA ASP A 407 -18.46 18.59 11.88
C ASP A 407 -19.58 18.98 12.86
N ILE A 408 -19.22 19.24 14.13
CA ILE A 408 -20.15 19.60 15.18
C ILE A 408 -20.04 21.09 15.45
N HIS A 409 -21.14 21.79 15.21
CA HIS A 409 -21.26 23.23 15.47
C HIS A 409 -22.00 23.45 16.79
N LEU A 410 -21.29 23.85 17.82
CA LEU A 410 -21.87 24.18 19.12
C LEU A 410 -22.69 25.49 19.06
N ASN A 411 -23.61 25.66 20.01
CA ASN A 411 -24.54 26.79 20.11
C ASN A 411 -25.55 26.89 18.95
N HIS A 412 -25.74 25.80 18.23
CA HIS A 412 -26.74 25.69 17.17
C HIS A 412 -27.91 24.79 17.60
N LYS A 413 -29.03 24.84 16.83
CA LYS A 413 -30.29 24.16 17.16
C LYS A 413 -30.47 22.90 16.33
N ILE A 414 -30.99 21.86 16.99
CA ILE A 414 -31.60 20.70 16.35
C ILE A 414 -33.10 20.78 16.61
N THR A 415 -33.92 20.70 15.59
CA THR A 415 -35.37 20.67 15.73
C THR A 415 -35.88 19.29 15.40
N VAL A 416 -36.61 18.70 16.35
CA VAL A 416 -37.14 17.35 16.24
C VAL A 416 -38.69 17.37 16.29
N LYS A 417 -39.31 16.34 15.70
CA LYS A 417 -40.75 16.18 15.67
C LYS A 417 -41.23 15.44 16.91
N GLY A 418 -42.10 16.09 17.69
CA GLY A 418 -42.94 15.50 18.74
C GLY A 418 -44.38 15.93 18.53
N LYS A 419 -45.23 15.93 19.57
CA LYS A 419 -46.59 16.53 19.55
C LYS A 419 -46.53 18.00 19.16
N SER A 420 -45.49 18.70 19.64
CA SER A 420 -45.07 20.03 19.18
C SER A 420 -43.63 19.95 18.71
N LYS A 421 -43.23 20.90 17.83
CA LYS A 421 -41.82 21.02 17.42
C LYS A 421 -40.96 21.36 18.62
N GLN A 422 -39.96 20.54 18.91
CA GLN A 422 -39.01 20.78 20.00
C GLN A 422 -37.66 21.23 19.41
N SER A 423 -37.19 22.38 19.90
CA SER A 423 -35.89 22.92 19.53
C SER A 423 -34.88 22.68 20.66
N ILE A 424 -33.78 22.02 20.36
CA ILE A 424 -32.74 21.63 21.28
C ILE A 424 -31.47 22.39 20.93
N ILE A 425 -30.82 23.06 21.89
CA ILE A 425 -29.59 23.82 21.69
C ILE A 425 -28.43 23.03 22.23
N VAL A 426 -27.53 22.60 21.36
CA VAL A 426 -26.32 21.87 21.77
C VAL A 426 -25.26 22.87 22.19
N LYS A 427 -24.98 22.94 23.50
CA LYS A 427 -24.01 23.87 24.07
C LYS A 427 -22.63 23.28 24.30
N ASP A 428 -22.55 21.97 24.50
CA ASP A 428 -21.31 21.31 24.89
C ASP A 428 -21.16 19.97 24.18
N LYS A 429 -19.95 19.45 24.15
CA LYS A 429 -19.61 18.11 23.64
C LYS A 429 -18.79 17.33 24.65
N ASP A 430 -18.98 16.03 24.69
CA ASP A 430 -18.21 15.12 25.54
C ASP A 430 -17.68 13.94 24.75
N ASP A 431 -16.41 14.01 24.41
CA ASP A 431 -15.72 12.98 23.67
C ASP A 431 -15.33 11.77 24.55
N SER A 432 -15.47 11.88 25.87
CA SER A 432 -15.09 10.82 26.83
C SER A 432 -16.20 9.79 27.08
N LYS A 433 -17.46 10.15 26.81
CA LYS A 433 -18.60 9.23 26.99
C LYS A 433 -18.80 8.38 25.77
N ILE A 434 -18.72 7.08 25.97
CA ILE A 434 -18.93 6.05 24.94
C ILE A 434 -20.16 5.23 25.32
N TYR A 435 -21.09 5.12 24.37
CA TYR A 435 -22.28 4.29 24.47
C TYR A 435 -22.27 3.22 23.38
N PRO A 436 -22.96 2.09 23.56
CA PRO A 436 -23.03 1.07 22.52
C PRO A 436 -23.52 1.65 21.19
N SER A 437 -22.72 1.52 20.14
CA SER A 437 -23.01 2.09 18.82
C SER A 437 -24.33 1.59 18.22
N GLN A 438 -24.78 0.42 18.64
CA GLN A 438 -26.06 -0.19 18.23
C GLN A 438 -27.26 0.63 18.67
N LEU A 439 -27.19 1.42 19.75
CA LEU A 439 -28.28 2.27 20.25
C LEU A 439 -28.62 3.41 19.28
N SER A 440 -27.62 3.96 18.61
CA SER A 440 -27.73 5.13 17.74
C SER A 440 -27.38 4.83 16.29
N PHE A 441 -27.26 3.55 15.92
CA PHE A 441 -26.78 3.13 14.59
C PHE A 441 -25.44 3.78 14.19
N GLY A 442 -24.57 3.99 15.17
CA GLY A 442 -23.28 4.64 14.98
C GLY A 442 -23.31 6.17 14.85
N ALA A 443 -24.47 6.80 15.01
CA ALA A 443 -24.59 8.27 15.04
C ALA A 443 -24.25 8.84 16.43
N PRO A 444 -23.85 10.12 16.54
CA PRO A 444 -23.74 10.80 17.83
C PRO A 444 -25.05 10.77 18.61
N ILE A 445 -24.96 10.74 19.94
CA ILE A 445 -26.11 10.81 20.84
C ILE A 445 -26.18 12.22 21.42
N VAL A 446 -27.37 12.80 21.40
CA VAL A 446 -27.64 14.10 22.01
C VAL A 446 -28.29 13.88 23.38
N GLU A 447 -27.57 14.19 24.44
CA GLU A 447 -28.09 14.17 25.80
C GLU A 447 -28.95 15.42 26.00
N VAL A 448 -30.18 15.22 26.48
CA VAL A 448 -31.17 16.30 26.70
C VAL A 448 -31.71 16.27 28.13
N SER A 449 -32.32 17.37 28.56
CA SER A 449 -32.96 17.46 29.89
C SER A 449 -34.11 16.46 30.05
N PRO A 450 -34.46 16.06 31.29
CA PRO A 450 -35.60 15.20 31.56
C PRO A 450 -36.93 15.74 31.02
N GLU A 451 -37.12 17.05 31.02
CA GLU A 451 -38.30 17.72 30.49
C GLU A 451 -38.49 17.47 28.99
N VAL A 452 -37.46 17.73 28.19
CA VAL A 452 -37.47 17.52 26.75
C VAL A 452 -37.60 16.02 26.43
N TYR A 453 -36.82 15.19 27.15
CA TYR A 453 -36.85 13.74 26.93
C TYR A 453 -38.23 13.14 27.17
N ASN A 454 -38.87 13.44 28.33
CA ASN A 454 -40.16 12.89 28.69
C ASN A 454 -41.28 13.37 27.75
N THR A 455 -41.23 14.61 27.29
CA THR A 455 -42.17 15.15 26.31
C THR A 455 -42.10 14.38 24.98
N LEU A 456 -40.89 14.05 24.53
CA LEU A 456 -40.68 13.32 23.26
C LEU A 456 -40.87 11.80 23.39
N LYS A 457 -40.66 11.23 24.58
CA LYS A 457 -40.76 9.81 24.85
C LYS A 457 -42.17 9.27 24.62
N THR A 458 -43.21 10.08 24.85
CA THR A 458 -44.63 9.66 24.68
C THR A 458 -44.99 9.32 23.22
N ASP A 459 -44.28 9.89 22.26
CA ASP A 459 -44.58 9.81 20.83
C ASP A 459 -43.57 8.99 20.04
N ASN A 460 -42.53 8.50 20.69
CA ASN A 460 -41.44 7.80 20.04
C ASN A 460 -41.15 6.44 20.66
N ILE A 461 -40.68 5.50 19.83
CA ILE A 461 -40.28 4.18 20.30
C ILE A 461 -38.99 4.33 21.12
N VAL A 462 -38.98 3.76 22.32
CA VAL A 462 -37.81 3.73 23.19
C VAL A 462 -37.00 2.49 22.88
N ASN A 463 -35.78 2.72 22.38
CA ASN A 463 -34.80 1.67 22.21
C ASN A 463 -34.05 1.50 23.54
N LYS A 464 -34.02 0.28 24.06
CA LYS A 464 -33.35 -0.06 25.32
C LYS A 464 -32.20 -1.03 25.05
N MET A 465 -31.12 -0.83 25.79
CA MET A 465 -30.01 -1.78 25.86
C MET A 465 -29.63 -2.00 27.31
N TYR A 466 -29.35 -3.23 27.66
CA TYR A 466 -28.98 -3.65 29.00
C TYR A 466 -27.52 -4.07 29.00
N GLY A 467 -26.69 -3.32 29.70
CA GLY A 467 -25.26 -3.59 29.93
C GLY A 467 -25.11 -4.35 31.26
N PHE A 468 -24.33 -5.42 31.28
CA PHE A 468 -23.96 -6.16 32.46
C PHE A 468 -22.45 -6.16 32.62
N ASN A 469 -21.97 -5.74 33.80
CA ASN A 469 -20.55 -5.69 34.13
C ASN A 469 -20.25 -6.51 35.38
N PHE A 470 -19.14 -7.22 35.37
CA PHE A 470 -18.71 -8.10 36.45
C PHE A 470 -17.40 -7.60 37.06
N ASN A 471 -17.20 -7.85 38.35
CA ASN A 471 -16.02 -7.40 39.06
C ASN A 471 -14.78 -8.29 38.79
N THR A 472 -14.96 -9.52 38.36
CA THR A 472 -13.87 -10.49 38.13
C THR A 472 -14.00 -11.18 36.78
N HIS A 473 -12.89 -11.41 36.13
CA HIS A 473 -12.85 -12.16 34.86
C HIS A 473 -13.32 -13.62 35.00
N LYS A 474 -13.25 -14.22 36.22
CA LYS A 474 -13.79 -15.54 36.49
C LYS A 474 -15.32 -15.55 36.41
N ASP A 475 -15.97 -14.47 36.85
CA ASP A 475 -17.41 -14.35 36.80
C ASP A 475 -17.92 -14.06 35.40
N VAL A 476 -17.17 -13.29 34.59
CA VAL A 476 -17.42 -13.11 33.15
C VAL A 476 -17.46 -14.49 32.46
N LYS A 477 -16.45 -15.36 32.67
CA LYS A 477 -16.41 -16.71 32.08
C LYS A 477 -17.59 -17.62 32.52
N LYS A 478 -18.07 -17.49 33.77
CA LYS A 478 -19.25 -18.19 34.19
C LYS A 478 -20.52 -17.63 33.52
N ALA A 479 -20.59 -16.30 33.39
CA ALA A 479 -21.67 -15.62 32.72
C ALA A 479 -21.72 -15.96 31.21
N GLU A 480 -20.58 -16.15 30.54
CA GLU A 480 -20.53 -16.66 29.16
C GLU A 480 -21.18 -18.03 28.99
N LYS A 481 -20.92 -18.97 29.93
CA LYS A 481 -21.58 -20.28 29.92
C LYS A 481 -23.07 -20.20 30.18
N ILE A 482 -23.53 -19.20 30.92
CA ILE A 482 -24.96 -18.94 31.15
C ILE A 482 -25.56 -18.28 29.90
N ALA A 483 -24.88 -17.31 29.31
CA ALA A 483 -25.31 -16.61 28.11
C ALA A 483 -25.56 -17.57 26.95
N SER A 484 -24.66 -18.50 26.69
CA SER A 484 -24.79 -19.51 25.63
C SER A 484 -26.00 -20.43 25.81
N LYS A 485 -26.44 -20.68 27.07
CA LYS A 485 -27.65 -21.47 27.38
C LYS A 485 -28.93 -20.65 27.26
N VAL A 486 -28.87 -19.34 27.40
CA VAL A 486 -30.04 -18.44 27.26
C VAL A 486 -30.29 -18.11 25.79
N ASN A 487 -29.27 -17.67 25.10
CA ASN A 487 -29.33 -17.37 23.67
C ASN A 487 -27.91 -17.31 23.08
N HIS A 488 -27.67 -18.03 22.00
CA HIS A 488 -26.39 -18.05 21.29
C HIS A 488 -26.00 -16.68 20.67
N ASN A 489 -26.95 -15.74 20.59
CA ASN A 489 -26.67 -14.39 20.05
C ASN A 489 -26.19 -13.41 21.14
N ILE A 490 -26.10 -13.83 22.40
CA ILE A 490 -25.49 -13.01 23.44
C ILE A 490 -23.99 -13.18 23.34
N VAL A 491 -23.30 -12.13 22.86
CA VAL A 491 -21.85 -12.10 22.69
C VAL A 491 -21.24 -11.29 23.83
N SER A 492 -20.24 -11.85 24.52
CA SER A 492 -19.48 -11.12 25.53
C SER A 492 -18.50 -10.14 24.90
N HIS A 493 -18.05 -9.14 25.68
CA HIS A 493 -16.96 -8.24 25.29
C HIS A 493 -15.72 -9.04 24.88
N ASP A 494 -15.36 -10.09 25.62
CA ASP A 494 -14.20 -10.93 25.33
C ASP A 494 -14.34 -11.72 24.03
N GLU A 495 -15.51 -12.27 23.75
CA GLU A 495 -15.80 -12.94 22.47
C GLU A 495 -15.76 -11.96 21.30
N TYR A 496 -16.36 -10.77 21.48
CA TYR A 496 -16.31 -9.72 20.46
C TYR A 496 -14.90 -9.22 20.21
N LYS A 497 -14.11 -9.05 21.28
CA LYS A 497 -12.68 -8.72 21.21
C LYS A 497 -11.88 -9.79 20.45
N LYS A 498 -12.18 -11.06 20.71
CA LYS A 498 -11.56 -12.18 19.99
C LYS A 498 -11.91 -12.10 18.50
N PHE A 499 -13.17 -11.88 18.17
CA PHE A 499 -13.63 -11.74 16.79
C PHE A 499 -12.96 -10.57 16.06
N ILE A 500 -12.92 -9.37 16.66
CA ILE A 500 -12.25 -8.19 16.09
C ILE A 500 -10.75 -8.44 15.91
N ASN A 501 -10.08 -9.00 16.92
CA ASN A 501 -8.66 -9.31 16.81
C ASN A 501 -8.36 -10.31 15.68
N GLN A 502 -9.22 -11.30 15.48
CA GLN A 502 -9.07 -12.26 14.39
C GLN A 502 -9.32 -11.60 13.03
N SER A 503 -10.38 -10.81 12.90
CA SER A 503 -10.72 -10.10 11.66
C SER A 503 -9.65 -9.07 11.27
N ASN A 504 -9.22 -8.24 12.22
CA ASN A 504 -8.16 -7.27 11.99
C ASN A 504 -6.80 -7.94 11.81
N GLY A 505 -6.54 -9.02 12.53
CA GLY A 505 -5.31 -9.80 12.40
C GLY A 505 -5.09 -10.34 11.00
N ILE A 506 -6.13 -10.89 10.35
CA ILE A 506 -6.00 -11.34 8.95
C ILE A 506 -5.82 -10.17 7.99
N LEU A 507 -6.54 -9.07 8.19
CA LEU A 507 -6.41 -7.88 7.38
C LEU A 507 -5.00 -7.31 7.46
N ILE A 508 -4.46 -7.15 8.69
CA ILE A 508 -3.10 -6.67 8.94
C ILE A 508 -2.07 -7.63 8.35
N PHE A 509 -2.27 -8.93 8.52
CA PHE A 509 -1.39 -9.94 7.95
C PHE A 509 -1.34 -9.85 6.43
N VAL A 510 -2.50 -9.86 5.76
CA VAL A 510 -2.61 -9.80 4.29
C VAL A 510 -1.99 -8.51 3.75
N THR A 511 -2.34 -7.37 4.33
CA THR A 511 -1.83 -6.06 3.88
C THR A 511 -0.34 -5.89 4.14
N SER A 512 0.17 -6.35 5.29
CA SER A 512 1.60 -6.31 5.61
C SER A 512 2.40 -7.22 4.69
N PHE A 513 1.90 -8.41 4.41
CA PHE A 513 2.55 -9.35 3.50
C PHE A 513 2.58 -8.81 2.06
N LEU A 514 1.45 -8.27 1.57
CA LEU A 514 1.40 -7.58 0.28
C LEU A 514 2.38 -6.42 0.24
N GLY A 515 2.43 -5.61 1.30
CA GLY A 515 3.38 -4.51 1.41
C GLY A 515 4.84 -4.97 1.30
N ILE A 516 5.21 -6.06 1.96
CA ILE A 516 6.56 -6.65 1.87
C ILE A 516 6.82 -7.18 0.45
N ALA A 517 5.85 -7.87 -0.16
CA ALA A 517 5.98 -8.38 -1.52
C ALA A 517 6.19 -7.25 -2.54
N PHE A 518 5.43 -6.17 -2.43
CA PHE A 518 5.61 -4.98 -3.26
C PHE A 518 6.96 -4.29 -3.01
N LEU A 519 7.39 -4.20 -1.75
CA LEU A 519 8.70 -3.62 -1.40
C LEU A 519 9.83 -4.42 -2.06
N MET A 520 9.77 -5.74 -2.02
CA MET A 520 10.75 -6.60 -2.68
C MET A 520 10.73 -6.42 -4.20
N ALA A 521 9.53 -6.35 -4.80
CA ALA A 521 9.38 -6.09 -6.24
C ALA A 521 9.96 -4.71 -6.61
N ALA A 522 9.63 -3.66 -5.87
CA ALA A 522 10.17 -2.32 -6.07
C ALA A 522 11.70 -2.30 -5.95
N GLY A 523 12.25 -2.93 -4.90
CA GLY A 523 13.68 -3.04 -4.67
C GLY A 523 14.40 -3.73 -5.83
N CYS A 524 13.88 -4.85 -6.33
CA CYS A 524 14.42 -5.55 -7.49
C CYS A 524 14.37 -4.68 -8.76
N ILE A 525 13.25 -4.01 -9.03
CA ILE A 525 13.09 -3.12 -10.19
C ILE A 525 14.13 -2.00 -10.16
N ILE A 526 14.27 -1.35 -9.01
CA ILE A 526 15.21 -0.25 -8.80
C ILE A 526 16.65 -0.73 -8.99
N TYR A 527 16.98 -1.87 -8.38
CA TYR A 527 18.32 -2.45 -8.49
C TYR A 527 18.68 -2.81 -9.93
N ILE A 528 17.81 -3.52 -10.65
CA ILE A 528 18.02 -3.91 -12.05
C ILE A 528 18.17 -2.66 -12.90
N LYS A 529 17.30 -1.66 -12.73
CA LYS A 529 17.39 -0.39 -13.46
C LYS A 529 18.70 0.34 -13.22
N GLN A 530 19.17 0.42 -11.97
CA GLN A 530 20.42 1.10 -11.64
C GLN A 530 21.63 0.39 -12.25
N MET A 531 21.60 -0.95 -12.26
CA MET A 531 22.65 -1.74 -12.92
C MET A 531 22.67 -1.47 -14.41
N ASP A 532 21.50 -1.43 -15.03
CA ASP A 532 21.25 -1.10 -16.43
C ASP A 532 21.90 0.26 -16.80
N GLU A 533 21.57 1.30 -16.03
CA GLU A 533 22.10 2.64 -16.24
C GLU A 533 23.61 2.74 -16.03
N THR A 534 24.14 2.01 -15.03
CA THR A 534 25.59 2.04 -14.74
C THR A 534 26.37 1.40 -15.87
N GLU A 535 25.88 0.30 -16.43
CA GLU A 535 26.53 -0.40 -17.54
C GLU A 535 26.56 0.45 -18.81
N ASP A 536 25.45 1.12 -19.14
CA ASP A 536 25.37 2.06 -20.27
C ASP A 536 26.37 3.24 -20.13
N GLU A 537 26.81 3.56 -18.91
CA GLU A 537 27.74 4.66 -18.62
C GLU A 537 29.19 4.23 -18.45
N LEU A 538 29.51 2.95 -18.46
CA LEU A 538 30.90 2.49 -18.22
C LEU A 538 31.89 3.14 -19.16
N ASP A 539 31.55 3.30 -20.45
CA ASP A 539 32.43 3.95 -21.43
C ASP A 539 32.61 5.43 -21.16
N ASN A 540 31.58 6.13 -20.68
CA ASN A 540 31.68 7.52 -20.26
C ASN A 540 32.63 7.66 -19.05
N PHE A 541 32.57 6.76 -18.07
CA PHE A 541 33.48 6.73 -16.92
C PHE A 541 34.94 6.45 -17.35
N LYS A 542 35.16 5.59 -18.35
CA LYS A 542 36.51 5.39 -18.95
C LYS A 542 37.04 6.66 -19.59
N ILE A 543 36.20 7.42 -20.31
CA ILE A 543 36.57 8.70 -20.91
C ILE A 543 36.90 9.72 -19.82
N LEU A 544 36.07 9.86 -18.80
CA LEU A 544 36.32 10.77 -17.67
C LEU A 544 37.64 10.45 -16.98
N ARG A 545 37.98 9.16 -16.82
CA ARG A 545 39.27 8.75 -16.27
C ARG A 545 40.46 9.18 -17.15
N ARG A 546 40.32 9.07 -18.46
CA ARG A 546 41.37 9.52 -19.44
C ARG A 546 41.58 11.03 -19.40
N ILE A 547 40.56 11.81 -19.07
CA ILE A 547 40.61 13.28 -18.95
C ILE A 547 41.18 13.71 -17.58
N GLY A 548 41.42 12.76 -16.65
CA GLY A 548 42.05 13.04 -15.36
C GLY A 548 41.17 13.04 -14.13
N PHE A 549 39.87 12.67 -14.23
CA PHE A 549 39.00 12.54 -13.06
C PHE A 549 39.44 11.39 -12.16
N THR A 550 39.42 11.63 -10.84
CA THR A 550 39.73 10.60 -9.85
C THR A 550 38.53 9.65 -9.66
N TYR A 551 38.83 8.45 -9.18
CA TYR A 551 37.74 7.51 -8.81
C TYR A 551 36.80 8.12 -7.77
N THR A 552 37.33 8.91 -6.83
CA THR A 552 36.53 9.57 -5.77
C THR A 552 35.55 10.59 -6.38
N ASP A 553 35.96 11.35 -7.39
CA ASP A 553 35.07 12.32 -8.04
C ASP A 553 33.95 11.64 -8.81
N MET A 554 34.28 10.55 -9.51
CA MET A 554 33.28 9.74 -10.21
C MET A 554 32.31 9.05 -9.26
N SER A 555 32.80 8.54 -8.12
CA SER A 555 31.97 7.91 -7.09
C SER A 555 31.02 8.91 -6.42
N LYS A 556 31.48 10.16 -6.15
CA LYS A 556 30.60 11.24 -5.65
C LYS A 556 29.50 11.59 -6.66
N GLY A 557 29.84 11.71 -7.93
CA GLY A 557 28.87 11.94 -9.00
C GLY A 557 27.84 10.83 -9.11
N LEU A 558 28.28 9.56 -9.00
CA LEU A 558 27.42 8.39 -8.97
C LEU A 558 26.48 8.41 -7.74
N LEU A 559 26.99 8.74 -6.56
CA LEU A 559 26.19 8.85 -5.34
C LEU A 559 25.07 9.89 -5.50
N LEU A 560 25.40 11.08 -5.98
CA LEU A 560 24.40 12.13 -6.22
C LEU A 560 23.35 11.69 -7.24
N LYS A 561 23.76 11.01 -8.30
CA LYS A 561 22.85 10.48 -9.31
C LYS A 561 21.90 9.44 -8.71
N ILE A 562 22.42 8.49 -7.94
CA ILE A 562 21.63 7.46 -7.28
C ILE A 562 20.68 8.10 -6.26
N ALA A 563 21.18 9.02 -5.43
CA ALA A 563 20.35 9.73 -4.45
C ALA A 563 19.17 10.46 -5.13
N PHE A 564 19.38 11.03 -6.29
CA PHE A 564 18.33 11.70 -7.06
C PHE A 564 17.36 10.68 -7.71
N ASN A 565 17.88 9.65 -8.38
CA ASN A 565 17.08 8.65 -9.08
C ASN A 565 16.20 7.83 -8.12
N PHE A 566 16.65 7.64 -6.88
CA PHE A 566 15.89 6.93 -5.84
C PHE A 566 15.07 7.89 -4.98
N GLY A 567 15.63 9.05 -4.64
CA GLY A 567 14.99 10.00 -3.73
C GLY A 567 13.75 10.65 -4.32
N LEU A 568 13.78 11.02 -5.60
CA LEU A 568 12.65 11.71 -6.23
C LEU A 568 11.41 10.82 -6.37
N PRO A 569 11.49 9.56 -6.87
CA PRO A 569 10.36 8.65 -6.85
C PRO A 569 9.86 8.35 -5.44
N LEU A 570 10.76 8.20 -4.47
CA LEU A 570 10.39 7.99 -3.07
C LEU A 570 9.60 9.17 -2.50
N LEU A 571 10.04 10.40 -2.75
CA LEU A 571 9.36 11.61 -2.29
C LEU A 571 7.93 11.67 -2.85
N ILE A 572 7.74 11.43 -4.14
CA ILE A 572 6.43 11.40 -4.77
C ILE A 572 5.58 10.24 -4.20
N ALA A 573 6.17 9.07 -3.97
CA ALA A 573 5.51 7.93 -3.38
C ALA A 573 5.01 8.21 -1.95
N LEU A 574 5.86 8.82 -1.11
CA LEU A 574 5.50 9.18 0.25
C LEU A 574 4.39 10.24 0.29
N LEU A 575 4.42 11.22 -0.63
CA LEU A 575 3.33 12.19 -0.75
C LEU A 575 2.01 11.52 -1.17
N HIS A 576 2.03 10.65 -2.19
CA HIS A 576 0.84 9.90 -2.60
C HIS A 576 0.29 9.07 -1.44
N ALA A 577 1.16 8.36 -0.72
CA ALA A 577 0.76 7.53 0.43
C ALA A 577 0.22 8.37 1.60
N LEU A 578 0.80 9.53 1.86
CA LEU A 578 0.32 10.44 2.90
C LEU A 578 -1.12 10.89 2.63
N PHE A 579 -1.41 11.36 1.40
CA PHE A 579 -2.76 11.79 1.06
C PHE A 579 -3.76 10.63 1.02
N ALA A 580 -3.34 9.44 0.62
CA ALA A 580 -4.17 8.23 0.73
C ALA A 580 -4.44 7.87 2.20
N ALA A 581 -3.43 7.93 3.08
CA ALA A 581 -3.59 7.68 4.50
C ALA A 581 -4.51 8.71 5.18
N LEU A 582 -4.41 9.99 4.81
CA LEU A 582 -5.32 11.04 5.30
C LEU A 582 -6.78 10.77 4.89
N ALA A 583 -7.02 10.26 3.68
CA ALA A 583 -8.36 9.84 3.25
C ALA A 583 -8.87 8.65 4.08
N PHE A 584 -8.02 7.64 4.37
CA PHE A 584 -8.37 6.52 5.24
C PHE A 584 -8.67 6.96 6.67
N MET A 585 -7.90 7.92 7.22
CA MET A 585 -8.18 8.47 8.54
C MET A 585 -9.55 9.14 8.60
N LYS A 586 -9.91 9.91 7.57
CA LYS A 586 -11.25 10.52 7.48
C LYS A 586 -12.37 9.47 7.41
N LEU A 587 -12.10 8.31 6.80
CA LEU A 587 -13.07 7.20 6.73
C LEU A 587 -13.23 6.49 8.08
N LEU A 588 -12.13 6.26 8.80
CA LEU A 588 -12.10 5.46 10.04
C LEU A 588 -12.35 6.28 11.31
N GLY A 589 -12.40 7.61 11.23
CA GLY A 589 -12.63 8.49 12.37
C GLY A 589 -11.35 9.02 13.01
N ASN A 590 -11.41 9.31 14.31
CA ASN A 590 -10.34 10.02 15.04
C ASN A 590 -9.15 9.07 15.32
N VAL A 591 -8.21 8.99 14.40
CA VAL A 591 -7.01 8.15 14.51
C VAL A 591 -5.77 9.03 14.65
N SER A 592 -4.81 8.60 15.46
CA SER A 592 -3.51 9.26 15.59
C SER A 592 -2.72 9.20 14.27
N MET A 593 -2.00 10.27 13.94
CA MET A 593 -1.08 10.28 12.78
C MET A 593 0.23 9.50 13.03
N SER A 594 0.53 9.19 14.29
CA SER A 594 1.79 8.52 14.66
C SER A 594 2.06 7.21 13.88
N PRO A 595 1.10 6.29 13.71
CA PRO A 595 1.33 5.05 12.96
C PRO A 595 1.74 5.28 11.50
N ILE A 596 1.19 6.34 10.87
CA ILE A 596 1.50 6.69 9.48
C ILE A 596 2.97 7.08 9.34
N PHE A 597 3.44 7.99 10.21
CA PHE A 597 4.84 8.44 10.17
C PHE A 597 5.82 7.31 10.48
N ILE A 598 5.48 6.42 11.43
CA ILE A 598 6.31 5.24 11.75
C ILE A 598 6.47 4.36 10.51
N VAL A 599 5.38 4.04 9.82
CA VAL A 599 5.41 3.22 8.59
C VAL A 599 6.24 3.90 7.51
N MET A 600 6.04 5.21 7.29
CA MET A 600 6.78 5.98 6.28
C MET A 600 8.29 6.00 6.56
N ILE A 601 8.69 6.16 7.83
CA ILE A 601 10.09 6.12 8.24
C ILE A 601 10.69 4.73 8.02
N ILE A 602 10.02 3.67 8.47
CA ILE A 602 10.48 2.28 8.30
C ILE A 602 10.65 1.97 6.81
N TYR A 603 9.65 2.31 5.99
CA TYR A 603 9.72 2.12 4.54
C TYR A 603 10.90 2.86 3.92
N THR A 604 11.09 4.12 4.29
CA THR A 604 12.21 4.95 3.81
C THR A 604 13.56 4.34 4.14
N VAL A 605 13.74 3.85 5.38
CA VAL A 605 14.99 3.18 5.78
C VAL A 605 15.26 1.94 4.94
N VAL A 606 14.27 1.08 4.76
CA VAL A 606 14.42 -0.14 3.95
C VAL A 606 14.69 0.19 2.48
N TYR A 607 13.99 1.19 1.94
CA TYR A 607 14.20 1.67 0.58
C TYR A 607 15.64 2.18 0.36
N PHE A 608 16.20 2.90 1.33
CA PHE A 608 17.59 3.36 1.28
C PHE A 608 18.61 2.22 1.38
N ILE A 609 18.28 1.10 2.03
CA ILE A 609 19.13 -0.11 2.01
C ILE A 609 19.28 -0.61 0.57
N PHE A 610 18.21 -0.70 -0.20
CA PHE A 610 18.28 -1.08 -1.63
C PHE A 610 19.09 -0.07 -2.46
N ALA A 611 18.94 1.24 -2.19
CA ALA A 611 19.74 2.27 -2.84
C ALA A 611 21.23 2.12 -2.53
N MET A 612 21.58 1.82 -1.28
CA MET A 612 22.96 1.62 -0.85
C MET A 612 23.59 0.36 -1.49
N ILE A 613 22.84 -0.75 -1.53
CA ILE A 613 23.28 -1.97 -2.22
C ILE A 613 23.56 -1.66 -3.70
N SER A 614 22.66 -0.93 -4.35
CA SER A 614 22.81 -0.51 -5.74
C SER A 614 24.04 0.37 -5.95
N PHE A 615 24.29 1.31 -5.03
CA PHE A 615 25.48 2.17 -5.07
C PHE A 615 26.79 1.38 -4.93
N ILE A 616 26.88 0.51 -3.93
CA ILE A 616 28.07 -0.33 -3.69
C ILE A 616 28.38 -1.17 -4.92
N HIS A 617 27.37 -1.78 -5.51
CA HIS A 617 27.55 -2.62 -6.68
C HIS A 617 27.95 -1.81 -7.92
N SER A 618 27.26 -0.71 -8.22
CA SER A 618 27.61 0.20 -9.33
C SER A 618 29.04 0.76 -9.19
N SER A 619 29.43 1.15 -7.99
CA SER A 619 30.77 1.65 -7.68
C SER A 619 31.85 0.59 -7.91
N ARG A 620 31.60 -0.67 -7.55
CA ARG A 620 32.49 -1.79 -7.84
C ARG A 620 32.64 -2.05 -9.34
N MET A 621 31.54 -1.97 -10.10
CA MET A 621 31.57 -2.13 -11.56
C MET A 621 32.45 -1.06 -12.22
N ILE A 622 32.27 0.21 -11.84
CA ILE A 622 33.08 1.31 -12.37
C ILE A 622 34.55 1.08 -12.02
N LYS A 623 34.88 0.75 -10.76
CA LYS A 623 36.23 0.48 -10.32
C LYS A 623 36.91 -0.62 -11.17
N HIS A 624 36.21 -1.74 -11.36
CA HIS A 624 36.72 -2.87 -12.13
C HIS A 624 36.94 -2.50 -13.61
N SER A 625 36.02 -1.76 -14.23
CA SER A 625 36.11 -1.31 -15.60
C SER A 625 37.30 -0.33 -15.85
N ILE A 626 37.64 0.46 -14.84
CA ILE A 626 38.76 1.40 -14.88
C ILE A 626 40.10 0.68 -14.66
N CYS A 627 40.17 -0.31 -13.76
CA CYS A 627 41.40 -1.09 -13.51
C CYS A 627 41.83 -1.87 -14.75
N LEU A 628 40.88 -2.43 -15.50
CA LEU A 628 41.18 -3.14 -16.75
C LEU A 628 41.84 -2.25 -17.84
N LEU A 629 41.62 -0.94 -17.77
CA LEU A 629 42.28 0.03 -18.67
C LEU A 629 43.81 0.14 -18.46
N TYR A 630 44.28 -0.10 -17.22
CA TYR A 630 45.69 -0.06 -16.87
C TYR A 630 46.45 -1.36 -17.17
N THR A 631 45.71 -2.50 -17.31
CA THR A 631 46.31 -3.81 -17.59
C THR A 631 46.32 -4.15 -19.07
N SER A 632 45.68 -3.36 -19.95
CA SER A 632 45.84 -3.55 -21.39
C SER A 632 47.12 -2.87 -21.87
N PRO A 633 48.08 -3.62 -22.51
CA PRO A 633 49.35 -3.06 -22.96
C PRO A 633 49.09 -1.92 -23.95
N SER A 634 49.83 -0.83 -23.78
CA SER A 634 49.80 0.32 -24.68
C SER A 634 50.15 -0.12 -26.11
N PRO A 635 49.53 0.47 -27.16
CA PRO A 635 49.95 0.21 -28.53
C PRO A 635 51.43 0.51 -28.80
N ARG A 636 52.10 1.27 -27.91
CA ARG A 636 53.57 1.53 -27.97
C ARG A 636 54.39 0.33 -27.50
N ASP A 637 53.88 -0.48 -26.56
CA ASP A 637 54.61 -1.65 -26.04
C ASP A 637 54.64 -2.80 -27.06
N LYS A 638 53.71 -2.82 -28.01
CA LYS A 638 53.69 -3.80 -29.13
C LYS A 638 54.69 -3.53 -30.26
N ARG A 639 55.40 -2.39 -30.22
CA ARG A 639 56.44 -2.07 -31.22
C ARG A 639 57.84 -2.38 -30.74
N GLN A 640 58.01 -2.87 -29.52
CA GLN A 640 59.32 -3.18 -28.94
C GLN A 640 59.50 -4.66 -28.58
N SER A 641 58.58 -5.55 -29.02
CA SER A 641 58.73 -6.99 -28.89
C SER A 641 58.78 -7.66 -30.25
#